data_8e12232ee9c1c8dd445a3f67ecddf913
#
_entry.id   8e12232ee9c1c8dd445a3f67ecddf913
#
_cell.length_a   1.000
_cell.length_b   1.000
_cell.length_c   1.000
_cell.angle_alpha   90.00
_cell.angle_beta   90.00
_cell.angle_gamma   90.00
#
_symmetry.space_group_name_H-M   'P 1'
#
loop_
_entity.id
_entity.type
_entity.pdbx_description
1 polymer ?
#
loop_
_entity_poly.entity_id
_entity_poly.type
_entity_poly.pdbx_seq_one_letter_code
_entity_poly.pdbx_strand_id
1 'polypeptide(L)'
;MSIIDKRFSKFASKFLSVHLVLLMDVLLSFLASALVAFVAYLALKPSVSANTGFIITWAVSSILASLLMFLATKTYVIIIRHTTFRDLLRFVAALVGKVVLMGIAILAFTVRNTISNLLWLVLLADFLISLLFLLGVRLIMIAAYELYKSRIREIQKCTRVLVYGTSEKTLSSITRFRNSPHYALVGVISPDKSLNGVKYADKKVYTFSTQEDVDRIALRLSCSAVLFTRIDDVRQENDRLLHYCSELGLKVLMLPEVGELGAANATAIREVKIEDLLGREEIQISMDEIKAKFSGRTVMVTGAAGSIGSELCRQLASLKVERLILFDSAETPMHNLRLELNEKFPELDYVPVIGDVRSLPRLDFAFRHYRPEVVFHAAAYKHVPLMEENPCEAVLVNLSGSRHVADKCIEYGVRKMVMISTDKAVNPTNIMGCSKRLAEIYVQSLGLAIEEGKHEGSTHFVTTRFGNVLGSNGSVIPRFREQIEKGGPVTVTHPDITRFFMTIPEACRLVLQAAIMDTSNKICVFDMGQPVKIDTLARRMIQLSGKVPDRDIKIEYTGLRPGEKLYEEVLSTAENTEPTAHGRIRIAKVRTYDYEEALKATSELEDLSRNVNIPDMVKLMKQVVPEFISQNSRFSEYDRFQGR
;
A
#
# COMPACT_ATOMS: atom_id res chain seq x y z
N MET A 1 -9.74 18.50 -32.07
CA MET A 1 -8.27 18.77 -32.15
C MET A 1 -7.96 19.09 -33.61
N SER A 2 -7.54 20.32 -33.92
CA SER A 2 -7.23 20.73 -35.28
C SER A 2 -5.98 20.01 -35.81
N ILE A 3 -5.83 19.93 -37.14
CA ILE A 3 -4.65 19.32 -37.79
C ILE A 3 -3.36 20.01 -37.32
N ILE A 4 -3.45 21.29 -36.98
CA ILE A 4 -2.36 22.11 -36.42
C ILE A 4 -1.98 21.60 -35.02
N ASP A 5 -2.94 21.25 -34.17
CA ASP A 5 -2.70 20.71 -32.84
C ASP A 5 -1.99 19.33 -32.86
N LYS A 6 -2.33 18.47 -33.82
CA LYS A 6 -1.68 17.17 -34.01
C LYS A 6 -0.24 17.29 -34.49
N ARG A 7 0.05 18.25 -35.37
CA ARG A 7 1.42 18.50 -35.85
C ARG A 7 2.28 19.14 -34.76
N PHE A 8 1.74 20.08 -34.00
CA PHE A 8 2.43 20.71 -32.86
C PHE A 8 2.67 19.73 -31.70
N SER A 9 1.72 18.83 -31.41
CA SER A 9 1.86 17.76 -30.43
C SER A 9 2.99 16.81 -30.79
N LYS A 10 3.12 16.45 -32.07
CA LYS A 10 4.18 15.58 -32.58
C LYS A 10 5.55 16.26 -32.58
N PHE A 11 5.61 17.61 -32.72
CA PHE A 11 6.81 18.40 -32.61
C PHE A 11 7.24 18.65 -31.16
N ALA A 12 6.28 18.90 -30.27
CA ALA A 12 6.50 19.10 -28.83
C ALA A 12 6.90 17.83 -28.08
N SER A 13 6.52 16.65 -28.57
CA SER A 13 6.90 15.36 -27.97
C SER A 13 8.26 14.85 -28.41
N LYS A 14 8.80 15.31 -29.56
CA LYS A 14 10.14 14.92 -30.05
C LYS A 14 11.20 15.82 -29.44
N PHE A 15 12.27 15.22 -28.96
CA PHE A 15 13.49 15.94 -28.62
C PHE A 15 14.11 16.50 -29.90
N LEU A 16 14.51 17.79 -29.90
CA LEU A 16 15.32 18.35 -30.98
C LEU A 16 16.61 17.54 -31.09
N SER A 17 16.99 17.18 -32.31
CA SER A 17 18.25 16.47 -32.53
C SER A 17 19.42 17.33 -32.05
N VAL A 18 20.40 16.70 -31.46
CA VAL A 18 21.63 17.33 -30.94
C VAL A 18 22.31 18.23 -31.99
N HIS A 19 22.31 17.79 -33.25
CA HIS A 19 22.87 18.55 -34.36
C HIS A 19 22.06 19.82 -34.70
N LEU A 20 20.72 19.75 -34.57
CA LEU A 20 19.86 20.92 -34.81
C LEU A 20 20.04 21.98 -33.72
N VAL A 21 20.23 21.56 -32.46
CA VAL A 21 20.50 22.46 -31.34
C VAL A 21 21.85 23.17 -31.54
N LEU A 22 22.90 22.44 -31.93
CA LEU A 22 24.20 23.01 -32.24
C LEU A 22 24.11 24.03 -33.37
N LEU A 23 23.43 23.67 -34.47
CA LEU A 23 23.24 24.56 -35.61
C LEU A 23 22.52 25.85 -35.20
N MET A 24 21.46 25.74 -34.41
CA MET A 24 20.68 26.86 -33.86
C MET A 24 21.56 27.77 -33.00
N ASP A 25 22.32 27.20 -32.06
CA ASP A 25 23.20 27.97 -31.19
C ASP A 25 24.29 28.72 -31.95
N VAL A 26 24.93 28.08 -32.95
CA VAL A 26 25.92 28.73 -33.82
C VAL A 26 25.28 29.84 -34.66
N LEU A 27 24.09 29.60 -35.21
CA LEU A 27 23.37 30.61 -36.01
C LEU A 27 22.98 31.82 -35.16
N LEU A 28 22.46 31.61 -33.96
CA LEU A 28 22.09 32.69 -33.03
C LEU A 28 23.31 33.51 -32.60
N SER A 29 24.41 32.83 -32.30
CA SER A 29 25.67 33.48 -31.97
C SER A 29 26.23 34.29 -33.13
N PHE A 30 26.14 33.78 -34.37
CA PHE A 30 26.53 34.50 -35.57
C PHE A 30 25.64 35.73 -35.83
N LEU A 31 24.30 35.58 -35.71
CA LEU A 31 23.36 36.70 -35.84
C LEU A 31 23.64 37.82 -34.82
N ALA A 32 23.97 37.46 -33.60
CA ALA A 32 24.37 38.42 -32.57
C ALA A 32 25.66 39.15 -32.98
N SER A 33 26.66 38.41 -33.44
CA SER A 33 27.92 38.99 -33.91
C SER A 33 27.76 39.88 -35.17
N ALA A 34 26.86 39.50 -36.06
CA ALA A 34 26.55 40.31 -37.25
C ALA A 34 25.83 41.61 -36.86
N LEU A 35 24.90 41.54 -35.87
CA LEU A 35 24.24 42.71 -35.34
C LEU A 35 25.23 43.69 -34.69
N VAL A 36 26.14 43.17 -33.86
CA VAL A 36 27.18 43.98 -33.23
C VAL A 36 28.09 44.63 -34.28
N ALA A 37 28.54 43.88 -35.28
CA ALA A 37 29.35 44.42 -36.38
C ALA A 37 28.60 45.52 -37.15
N PHE A 38 27.31 45.33 -37.40
CA PHE A 38 26.47 46.31 -38.09
C PHE A 38 26.31 47.61 -37.28
N VAL A 39 26.03 47.47 -35.98
CA VAL A 39 25.91 48.63 -35.08
C VAL A 39 27.25 49.37 -34.94
N ALA A 40 28.35 48.63 -34.81
CA ALA A 40 29.69 49.20 -34.79
C ALA A 40 30.02 49.94 -36.11
N TYR A 41 29.64 49.39 -37.26
CA TYR A 41 29.79 50.05 -38.55
C TYR A 41 29.03 51.37 -38.63
N LEU A 42 27.77 51.40 -38.17
CA LEU A 42 26.95 52.62 -38.16
C LEU A 42 27.48 53.68 -37.19
N ALA A 43 27.98 53.28 -36.02
CA ALA A 43 28.47 54.20 -34.99
C ALA A 43 29.83 54.85 -35.31
N LEU A 44 30.69 54.12 -35.97
CA LEU A 44 32.08 54.50 -36.13
C LEU A 44 32.39 55.30 -37.45
N LYS A 45 31.44 55.48 -38.35
CA LYS A 45 31.53 56.12 -39.67
C LYS A 45 32.68 55.57 -40.52
N PRO A 46 32.73 55.84 -41.87
CA PRO A 46 33.56 55.10 -42.82
C PRO A 46 35.07 55.22 -42.70
N SER A 47 35.64 55.85 -41.66
CA SER A 47 37.09 55.89 -41.46
C SER A 47 37.76 54.54 -41.14
N VAL A 48 36.96 53.56 -40.73
CA VAL A 48 37.41 52.16 -40.43
C VAL A 48 36.81 51.17 -41.42
N SER A 49 36.06 51.65 -42.36
CA SER A 49 35.04 50.88 -43.04
C SER A 49 35.46 50.04 -44.18
N ALA A 50 36.38 50.27 -44.89
CA ALA A 50 36.39 49.68 -46.23
C ALA A 50 37.26 48.43 -46.38
N ASN A 51 37.63 47.80 -45.31
CA ASN A 51 38.36 46.54 -45.41
C ASN A 51 37.40 45.36 -45.40
N THR A 52 36.93 44.96 -46.58
CA THR A 52 36.18 43.70 -46.80
C THR A 52 36.82 42.52 -46.06
N GLY A 53 38.13 42.53 -45.90
CA GLY A 53 38.90 41.59 -45.11
C GLY A 53 38.51 41.57 -43.61
N PHE A 54 38.26 42.75 -43.02
CA PHE A 54 37.84 42.78 -41.61
C PHE A 54 36.44 42.17 -41.39
N ILE A 55 35.48 42.47 -42.24
CA ILE A 55 34.11 41.91 -42.15
C ILE A 55 34.16 40.41 -42.38
N ILE A 56 34.92 39.92 -43.34
CA ILE A 56 35.09 38.49 -43.61
C ILE A 56 35.77 37.82 -42.41
N THR A 57 36.85 38.40 -41.87
CA THR A 57 37.53 37.83 -40.68
C THR A 57 36.61 37.79 -39.45
N TRP A 58 35.85 38.85 -39.23
CA TRP A 58 34.85 38.88 -38.15
C TRP A 58 33.79 37.78 -38.30
N ALA A 59 33.18 37.63 -39.46
CA ALA A 59 32.17 36.64 -39.74
C ALA A 59 32.71 35.21 -39.64
N VAL A 60 33.83 34.92 -40.26
CA VAL A 60 34.46 33.59 -40.25
C VAL A 60 34.94 33.22 -38.84
N SER A 61 35.62 34.16 -38.15
CA SER A 61 36.07 33.91 -36.77
C SER A 61 34.92 33.70 -35.81
N SER A 62 33.79 34.42 -35.95
CA SER A 62 32.59 34.22 -35.11
C SER A 62 32.00 32.84 -35.31
N ILE A 63 31.85 32.35 -36.55
CA ILE A 63 31.29 31.02 -36.82
C ILE A 63 32.23 29.94 -36.28
N LEU A 64 33.52 30.01 -36.61
CA LEU A 64 34.50 28.99 -36.21
C LEU A 64 34.71 28.95 -34.70
N ALA A 65 34.85 30.12 -34.06
CA ALA A 65 35.00 30.21 -32.61
C ALA A 65 33.74 29.71 -31.87
N SER A 66 32.53 30.07 -32.33
CA SER A 66 31.27 29.57 -31.77
C SER A 66 31.18 28.06 -31.91
N LEU A 67 31.42 27.51 -33.09
CA LEU A 67 31.36 26.07 -33.33
C LEU A 67 32.35 25.33 -32.44
N LEU A 68 33.60 25.77 -32.39
CA LEU A 68 34.65 25.14 -31.61
C LEU A 68 34.34 25.17 -30.11
N MET A 69 33.90 26.31 -29.60
CA MET A 69 33.60 26.46 -28.17
C MET A 69 32.33 25.74 -27.74
N PHE A 70 31.28 25.71 -28.57
CA PHE A 70 30.07 24.95 -28.28
C PHE A 70 30.32 23.44 -28.33
N LEU A 71 31.19 22.96 -29.22
CA LEU A 71 31.63 21.57 -29.23
C LEU A 71 32.47 21.23 -27.99
N ALA A 72 33.42 22.08 -27.61
CA ALA A 72 34.29 21.87 -26.45
C ALA A 72 33.52 21.85 -25.13
N THR A 73 32.58 22.77 -24.95
CA THR A 73 31.75 22.88 -23.72
C THR A 73 30.51 21.98 -23.71
N LYS A 74 30.24 21.29 -24.84
CA LYS A 74 29.08 20.39 -25.01
C LYS A 74 27.73 21.04 -24.70
N THR A 75 27.56 22.34 -25.01
CA THR A 75 26.31 23.07 -24.73
C THR A 75 25.12 22.53 -25.52
N TYR A 76 25.34 21.91 -26.66
CA TYR A 76 24.31 21.31 -27.52
C TYR A 76 23.72 19.99 -27.01
N VAL A 77 24.36 19.35 -26.03
CA VAL A 77 23.84 18.09 -25.42
C VAL A 77 22.77 18.39 -24.39
N ILE A 78 22.60 19.65 -23.99
CA ILE A 78 21.68 20.09 -22.97
C ILE A 78 20.24 20.05 -23.50
N ILE A 79 19.36 19.32 -22.82
CA ILE A 79 17.93 19.34 -23.15
C ILE A 79 17.37 20.72 -22.78
N ILE A 80 16.95 21.50 -23.76
CA ILE A 80 16.52 22.91 -23.61
C ILE A 80 15.47 23.07 -22.49
N ARG A 81 14.60 22.06 -22.29
CA ARG A 81 13.51 22.07 -21.29
C ARG A 81 13.97 21.96 -19.83
N HIS A 82 15.19 21.53 -19.60
CA HIS A 82 15.72 21.21 -18.26
C HIS A 82 17.04 21.93 -17.98
N THR A 83 17.23 23.12 -18.57
CA THR A 83 18.43 23.92 -18.36
C THR A 83 18.62 24.26 -16.89
N THR A 84 19.74 23.85 -16.31
CA THR A 84 20.11 24.09 -14.91
C THR A 84 21.05 25.30 -14.79
N PHE A 85 21.27 25.82 -13.57
CA PHE A 85 22.25 26.88 -13.32
C PHE A 85 23.65 26.48 -13.77
N ARG A 86 24.03 25.21 -13.63
CA ARG A 86 25.32 24.69 -14.10
C ARG A 86 25.46 24.76 -15.63
N ASP A 87 24.36 24.59 -16.35
CA ASP A 87 24.34 24.70 -17.81
C ASP A 87 24.47 26.15 -18.28
N LEU A 88 23.92 27.10 -17.52
CA LEU A 88 24.12 28.53 -17.72
C LEU A 88 25.61 28.89 -17.66
N LEU A 89 26.34 28.39 -16.67
CA LEU A 89 27.78 28.60 -16.55
C LEU A 89 28.57 28.05 -17.73
N ARG A 90 28.13 26.92 -18.33
CA ARG A 90 28.76 26.38 -19.58
C ARG A 90 28.58 27.33 -20.77
N PHE A 91 27.41 27.99 -20.89
CA PHE A 91 27.20 28.99 -21.94
C PHE A 91 28.10 30.22 -21.76
N VAL A 92 28.19 30.71 -20.53
CA VAL A 92 29.10 31.82 -20.22
C VAL A 92 30.54 31.45 -20.59
N ALA A 93 31.01 30.28 -20.19
CA ALA A 93 32.35 29.80 -20.51
C ALA A 93 32.57 29.65 -22.01
N ALA A 94 31.58 29.13 -22.76
CA ALA A 94 31.64 29.00 -24.19
C ALA A 94 31.74 30.37 -24.89
N LEU A 95 30.96 31.35 -24.47
CA LEU A 95 30.98 32.69 -25.04
C LEU A 95 32.24 33.47 -24.67
N VAL A 96 32.78 33.31 -23.47
CA VAL A 96 34.09 33.88 -23.10
C VAL A 96 35.18 33.29 -24.01
N GLY A 97 35.20 31.97 -24.19
CA GLY A 97 36.15 31.33 -25.12
C GLY A 97 35.98 31.78 -26.55
N LYS A 98 34.74 31.95 -27.04
CA LYS A 98 34.44 32.53 -28.35
C LYS A 98 35.09 33.91 -28.52
N VAL A 99 34.86 34.81 -27.58
CA VAL A 99 35.36 36.18 -27.62
C VAL A 99 36.89 36.21 -27.62
N VAL A 100 37.52 35.37 -26.81
CA VAL A 100 39.00 35.25 -26.79
C VAL A 100 39.52 34.76 -28.14
N LEU A 101 38.93 33.72 -28.72
CA LEU A 101 39.35 33.21 -30.04
C LEU A 101 39.13 34.22 -31.17
N MET A 102 38.02 34.95 -31.15
CA MET A 102 37.74 36.04 -32.08
C MET A 102 38.76 37.16 -31.93
N GLY A 103 39.07 37.57 -30.70
CA GLY A 103 40.08 38.59 -30.41
C GLY A 103 41.45 38.19 -30.96
N ILE A 104 41.90 36.97 -30.75
CA ILE A 104 43.17 36.43 -31.28
C ILE A 104 43.14 36.43 -32.81
N ALA A 105 42.05 35.95 -33.44
CA ALA A 105 41.93 35.91 -34.88
C ALA A 105 41.98 37.30 -35.52
N ILE A 106 41.29 38.28 -34.94
CA ILE A 106 41.28 39.66 -35.43
C ILE A 106 42.65 40.28 -35.24
N LEU A 107 43.34 40.10 -34.11
CA LEU A 107 44.70 40.61 -33.90
C LEU A 107 45.75 40.00 -34.86
N ALA A 108 45.57 38.73 -35.24
CA ALA A 108 46.46 38.02 -36.12
C ALA A 108 46.33 38.45 -37.63
N PHE A 109 45.10 38.77 -38.07
CA PHE A 109 44.78 39.03 -39.48
C PHE A 109 44.58 40.50 -39.80
N THR A 110 44.48 41.40 -38.80
CA THR A 110 44.30 42.85 -39.03
C THR A 110 45.61 43.57 -38.75
N VAL A 111 46.15 44.22 -39.78
CA VAL A 111 47.42 44.94 -39.70
C VAL A 111 47.37 46.05 -38.64
N ARG A 112 48.39 46.02 -37.78
CA ARG A 112 48.84 47.03 -36.80
C ARG A 112 48.37 48.46 -37.10
N ASN A 113 47.69 49.07 -36.19
CA ASN A 113 47.94 50.43 -35.71
C ASN A 113 46.75 51.32 -35.39
N THR A 114 45.50 50.93 -35.12
CA THR A 114 44.59 51.98 -34.58
C THR A 114 43.39 51.50 -33.80
N ILE A 115 43.25 50.23 -33.46
CA ILE A 115 41.91 49.69 -33.00
C ILE A 115 41.92 49.12 -31.57
N SER A 116 42.96 49.29 -30.76
CA SER A 116 43.10 48.51 -29.51
C SER A 116 41.99 48.70 -28.47
N ASN A 117 41.58 49.93 -28.14
CA ASN A 117 40.61 50.18 -27.10
C ASN A 117 39.15 49.96 -27.54
N LEU A 118 38.83 50.23 -28.79
CA LEU A 118 37.50 50.08 -29.36
C LEU A 118 37.14 48.62 -29.64
N LEU A 119 38.13 47.82 -30.02
CA LEU A 119 37.98 46.40 -30.28
C LEU A 119 37.44 45.65 -29.04
N TRP A 120 38.01 45.91 -27.85
CA TRP A 120 37.55 45.28 -26.61
C TRP A 120 36.11 45.63 -26.28
N LEU A 121 35.66 46.84 -26.57
CA LEU A 121 34.29 47.28 -26.34
C LEU A 121 33.32 46.58 -27.29
N VAL A 122 33.70 46.38 -28.56
CA VAL A 122 32.92 45.64 -29.56
C VAL A 122 32.86 44.15 -29.20
N LEU A 123 33.95 43.54 -28.75
CA LEU A 123 33.98 42.15 -28.30
C LEU A 123 33.15 41.95 -27.04
N LEU A 124 33.16 42.90 -26.10
CA LEU A 124 32.28 42.85 -24.92
C LEU A 124 30.82 42.97 -25.32
N ALA A 125 30.48 43.83 -26.28
CA ALA A 125 29.12 43.93 -26.82
C ALA A 125 28.70 42.61 -27.50
N ASP A 126 29.59 41.96 -28.26
CA ASP A 126 29.32 40.65 -28.86
C ASP A 126 29.02 39.58 -27.82
N PHE A 127 29.79 39.55 -26.71
CA PHE A 127 29.55 38.65 -25.61
C PHE A 127 28.16 38.86 -25.01
N LEU A 128 27.81 40.10 -24.67
CA LEU A 128 26.53 40.41 -24.00
C LEU A 128 25.33 40.13 -24.91
N ILE A 129 25.41 40.52 -26.18
CA ILE A 129 24.32 40.31 -27.14
C ILE A 129 24.18 38.83 -27.48
N SER A 130 25.29 38.09 -27.69
CA SER A 130 25.25 36.64 -27.88
C SER A 130 24.63 35.90 -26.70
N LEU A 131 25.00 36.31 -25.47
CA LEU A 131 24.41 35.74 -24.25
C LEU A 131 22.90 35.99 -24.18
N LEU A 132 22.48 37.22 -24.46
CA LEU A 132 21.08 37.62 -24.44
C LEU A 132 20.24 36.86 -25.49
N PHE A 133 20.78 36.69 -26.71
CA PHE A 133 20.12 35.93 -27.79
C PHE A 133 19.96 34.44 -27.41
N LEU A 134 21.04 33.80 -26.95
CA LEU A 134 21.02 32.39 -26.59
C LEU A 134 20.09 32.10 -25.41
N LEU A 135 20.11 32.93 -24.36
CA LEU A 135 19.24 32.82 -23.21
C LEU A 135 17.79 33.17 -23.55
N GLY A 136 17.59 34.27 -24.30
CA GLY A 136 16.25 34.74 -24.69
C GLY A 136 15.48 33.70 -25.50
N VAL A 137 16.12 33.11 -26.53
CA VAL A 137 15.47 32.06 -27.32
C VAL A 137 15.14 30.84 -26.46
N ARG A 138 16.02 30.43 -25.53
CA ARG A 138 15.73 29.32 -24.62
C ARG A 138 14.59 29.62 -23.68
N LEU A 139 14.53 30.81 -23.09
CA LEU A 139 13.42 31.24 -22.23
C LEU A 139 12.10 31.25 -23.00
N ILE A 140 12.09 31.76 -24.24
CA ILE A 140 10.90 31.74 -25.09
C ILE A 140 10.46 30.29 -25.38
N MET A 141 11.39 29.39 -25.69
CA MET A 141 11.08 27.99 -25.95
C MET A 141 10.51 27.28 -24.70
N ILE A 142 11.07 27.55 -23.52
CA ILE A 142 10.55 27.01 -22.23
C ILE A 142 9.15 27.56 -21.96
N ALA A 143 8.93 28.89 -22.11
CA ALA A 143 7.64 29.52 -21.90
C ALA A 143 6.57 28.99 -22.87
N ALA A 144 6.92 28.88 -24.17
CA ALA A 144 6.03 28.32 -25.20
C ALA A 144 5.64 26.87 -24.89
N TYR A 145 6.59 26.05 -24.41
CA TYR A 145 6.32 24.69 -24.00
C TYR A 145 5.42 24.62 -22.78
N GLU A 146 5.62 25.46 -21.77
CA GLU A 146 4.76 25.51 -20.58
C GLU A 146 3.33 25.98 -20.92
N LEU A 147 3.18 26.99 -21.76
CA LEU A 147 1.88 27.43 -22.27
C LEU A 147 1.15 26.33 -23.04
N TYR A 148 1.85 25.61 -23.91
CA TYR A 148 1.29 24.48 -24.64
C TYR A 148 0.83 23.36 -23.68
N LYS A 149 1.64 23.03 -22.69
CA LYS A 149 1.34 22.02 -21.68
C LYS A 149 0.13 22.41 -20.81
N SER A 150 -0.01 23.67 -20.47
CA SER A 150 -1.18 24.17 -19.72
C SER A 150 -2.48 24.05 -20.52
N ARG A 151 -2.45 24.37 -21.84
CA ARG A 151 -3.63 24.18 -22.71
C ARG A 151 -4.06 22.72 -22.87
N ILE A 152 -3.11 21.78 -23.00
CA ILE A 152 -3.45 20.35 -23.07
C ILE A 152 -4.13 19.89 -21.78
N ARG A 153 -3.69 20.36 -20.61
CA ARG A 153 -4.31 20.03 -19.32
C ARG A 153 -5.73 20.55 -19.16
N GLU A 154 -6.05 21.70 -19.75
CA GLU A 154 -7.43 22.22 -19.78
C GLU A 154 -8.35 21.38 -20.66
N ILE A 155 -7.84 20.81 -21.75
CA ILE A 155 -8.62 19.97 -22.68
C ILE A 155 -8.83 18.56 -22.13
N GLN A 156 -7.88 18.00 -21.37
CA GLN A 156 -8.03 16.76 -20.64
C GLN A 156 -8.69 17.08 -19.29
N LYS A 157 -9.85 16.46 -18.99
CA LYS A 157 -10.53 16.57 -17.68
C LYS A 157 -9.64 15.97 -16.56
N CYS A 158 -8.57 16.69 -16.20
CA CYS A 158 -7.68 16.30 -15.12
C CYS A 158 -8.35 16.53 -13.76
N THR A 159 -8.25 15.58 -12.85
CA THR A 159 -8.65 15.76 -11.45
C THR A 159 -7.77 16.84 -10.81
N ARG A 160 -8.38 17.94 -10.36
CA ARG A 160 -7.67 19.06 -9.70
C ARG A 160 -7.52 18.74 -8.22
N VAL A 161 -6.26 18.73 -7.74
CA VAL A 161 -5.90 18.19 -6.43
C VAL A 161 -5.17 19.23 -5.59
N LEU A 162 -5.58 19.37 -4.32
CA LEU A 162 -4.81 20.04 -3.27
C LEU A 162 -3.93 19.01 -2.56
N VAL A 163 -2.67 19.33 -2.27
CA VAL A 163 -1.79 18.45 -1.50
C VAL A 163 -1.77 18.90 -0.05
N TYR A 164 -1.93 17.99 0.88
CA TYR A 164 -1.90 18.28 2.31
C TYR A 164 -0.46 18.33 2.84
N GLY A 165 -0.20 19.36 3.68
CA GLY A 165 1.05 19.51 4.43
C GLY A 165 2.23 20.07 3.63
N THR A 166 3.34 20.35 4.32
CA THR A 166 4.56 20.96 3.79
C THR A 166 5.81 20.12 4.09
N SER A 167 5.66 18.79 4.15
CA SER A 167 6.76 17.85 4.39
C SER A 167 7.66 17.66 3.17
N GLU A 168 8.84 17.07 3.33
CA GLU A 168 9.71 16.69 2.21
C GLU A 168 9.03 15.70 1.25
N LYS A 169 8.18 14.79 1.76
CA LYS A 169 7.35 13.91 0.94
C LYS A 169 6.34 14.70 0.10
N THR A 170 5.81 15.80 0.62
CA THR A 170 4.96 16.73 -0.14
C THR A 170 5.75 17.38 -1.29
N LEU A 171 6.97 17.82 -1.03
CA LEU A 171 7.84 18.43 -2.05
C LEU A 171 8.16 17.46 -3.20
N SER A 172 8.57 16.25 -2.86
CA SER A 172 8.85 15.20 -3.85
C SER A 172 7.60 14.83 -4.64
N SER A 173 6.45 14.79 -4.00
CA SER A 173 5.15 14.51 -4.62
C SER A 173 4.74 15.61 -5.61
N ILE A 174 4.87 16.88 -5.25
CA ILE A 174 4.59 18.01 -6.15
C ILE A 174 5.46 17.91 -7.41
N THR A 175 6.75 17.62 -7.24
CA THR A 175 7.70 17.47 -8.35
C THR A 175 7.32 16.29 -9.25
N ARG A 176 6.96 15.15 -8.67
CA ARG A 176 6.56 13.93 -9.37
C ARG A 176 5.27 14.10 -10.16
N PHE A 177 4.26 14.75 -9.57
CA PHE A 177 2.96 14.96 -10.22
C PHE A 177 2.91 16.18 -11.14
N ARG A 178 3.96 16.98 -11.21
CA ARG A 178 4.07 18.12 -12.13
C ARG A 178 3.79 17.73 -13.58
N ASN A 179 4.06 16.48 -13.95
CA ASN A 179 3.91 15.95 -15.29
C ASN A 179 2.77 14.90 -15.44
N SER A 180 1.95 14.69 -14.41
CA SER A 180 0.84 13.72 -14.49
C SER A 180 -0.20 14.13 -15.54
N PRO A 181 -0.64 13.21 -16.41
CA PRO A 181 -1.73 13.48 -17.36
C PRO A 181 -3.12 13.42 -16.69
N HIS A 182 -3.25 12.80 -15.51
CA HIS A 182 -4.53 12.54 -14.84
C HIS A 182 -4.81 13.50 -13.68
N TYR A 183 -3.78 14.08 -13.07
CA TYR A 183 -3.89 14.91 -11.88
C TYR A 183 -3.20 16.27 -12.08
N ALA A 184 -3.92 17.34 -11.73
CA ALA A 184 -3.40 18.71 -11.77
C ALA A 184 -3.29 19.25 -10.33
N LEU A 185 -2.07 19.38 -9.81
CA LEU A 185 -1.84 19.98 -8.48
C LEU A 185 -2.09 21.48 -8.55
N VAL A 186 -3.12 21.95 -7.83
CA VAL A 186 -3.57 23.36 -7.85
C VAL A 186 -3.05 24.18 -6.67
N GLY A 187 -2.63 23.55 -5.58
CA GLY A 187 -2.09 24.22 -4.40
C GLY A 187 -1.72 23.24 -3.30
N VAL A 188 -1.23 23.77 -2.20
CA VAL A 188 -0.98 23.06 -0.94
C VAL A 188 -1.98 23.54 0.10
N ILE A 189 -2.52 22.65 0.92
CA ILE A 189 -3.40 22.97 2.03
C ILE A 189 -2.77 22.57 3.36
N SER A 190 -2.78 23.45 4.36
CA SER A 190 -2.16 23.21 5.67
C SER A 190 -3.01 23.80 6.81
N PRO A 191 -3.06 23.17 7.99
CA PRO A 191 -3.68 23.76 9.18
C PRO A 191 -2.82 24.87 9.80
N ASP A 192 -1.54 24.97 9.47
CA ASP A 192 -0.61 25.95 10.02
C ASP A 192 -0.82 27.34 9.41
N LYS A 193 -1.41 28.25 10.19
CA LYS A 193 -1.72 29.61 9.78
C LYS A 193 -0.49 30.45 9.39
N SER A 194 0.70 30.13 9.90
CA SER A 194 1.94 30.85 9.60
C SER A 194 2.37 30.74 8.13
N LEU A 195 1.91 29.68 7.45
CA LEU A 195 2.27 29.36 6.06
C LEU A 195 1.33 29.98 5.03
N ASN A 196 0.34 30.76 5.44
CA ASN A 196 -0.65 31.31 4.51
C ASN A 196 -0.04 32.18 3.43
N GLY A 197 -0.30 31.83 2.18
CA GLY A 197 0.16 32.59 1.01
C GLY A 197 1.61 32.35 0.62
N VAL A 198 2.39 31.60 1.41
CA VAL A 198 3.76 31.19 1.07
C VAL A 198 3.74 30.29 -0.19
N LYS A 199 4.77 30.38 -1.02
CA LYS A 199 4.95 29.45 -2.16
C LYS A 199 5.82 28.28 -1.72
N TYR A 200 5.29 27.08 -1.89
CA TYR A 200 5.98 25.81 -1.65
C TYR A 200 6.08 25.03 -2.97
N ALA A 201 7.31 24.85 -3.48
CA ALA A 201 7.57 24.20 -4.79
C ALA A 201 6.71 24.78 -5.94
N ASP A 202 6.69 26.10 -6.11
CA ASP A 202 5.88 26.86 -7.10
C ASP A 202 4.36 26.82 -6.85
N LYS A 203 3.89 26.17 -5.80
CA LYS A 203 2.46 26.12 -5.42
C LYS A 203 2.20 27.01 -4.21
N LYS A 204 1.07 27.73 -4.25
CA LYS A 204 0.64 28.55 -3.14
C LYS A 204 0.11 27.66 -2.01
N VAL A 205 0.51 27.97 -0.75
CA VAL A 205 -0.04 27.35 0.44
C VAL A 205 -1.29 28.11 0.86
N TYR A 206 -2.36 27.38 1.11
CA TYR A 206 -3.64 27.84 1.62
C TYR A 206 -3.83 27.24 3.01
N THR A 207 -4.26 28.04 3.95
CA THR A 207 -4.49 27.58 5.32
C THR A 207 -5.98 27.50 5.62
N PHE A 208 -6.36 26.53 6.46
CA PHE A 208 -7.73 26.34 6.88
C PHE A 208 -7.82 26.15 8.40
N SER A 209 -8.93 26.56 8.97
CA SER A 209 -9.30 26.31 10.36
C SER A 209 -10.73 25.78 10.47
N THR A 210 -11.58 26.16 9.53
CA THR A 210 -12.99 25.80 9.46
C THR A 210 -13.33 25.15 8.14
N GLN A 211 -14.51 24.54 8.06
CA GLN A 211 -15.05 23.98 6.82
C GLN A 211 -15.23 25.05 5.74
N GLU A 212 -15.69 26.25 6.11
CA GLU A 212 -15.88 27.38 5.19
C GLU A 212 -14.58 27.81 4.50
N ASP A 213 -13.44 27.70 5.20
CA ASP A 213 -12.13 27.95 4.59
C ASP A 213 -11.83 26.94 3.51
N VAL A 214 -12.07 25.65 3.78
CA VAL A 214 -11.86 24.56 2.81
C VAL A 214 -12.78 24.73 1.60
N ASP A 215 -14.06 25.07 1.81
CA ASP A 215 -15.02 25.31 0.75
C ASP A 215 -14.57 26.46 -0.16
N ARG A 216 -14.21 27.60 0.44
CA ARG A 216 -13.70 28.78 -0.29
C ARG A 216 -12.45 28.44 -1.12
N ILE A 217 -11.53 27.66 -0.57
CA ILE A 217 -10.31 27.23 -1.26
C ILE A 217 -10.69 26.29 -2.42
N ALA A 218 -11.54 25.30 -2.16
CA ALA A 218 -11.95 24.31 -3.13
C ALA A 218 -12.69 24.94 -4.33
N LEU A 219 -13.63 25.83 -4.06
CA LEU A 219 -14.39 26.58 -5.09
C LEU A 219 -13.45 27.47 -5.91
N ARG A 220 -12.62 28.28 -5.26
CA ARG A 220 -11.66 29.19 -5.93
C ARG A 220 -10.72 28.47 -6.85
N LEU A 221 -10.27 27.29 -6.46
CA LEU A 221 -9.32 26.48 -7.23
C LEU A 221 -10.00 25.44 -8.10
N SER A 222 -11.33 25.33 -8.06
CA SER A 222 -12.12 24.26 -8.70
C SER A 222 -11.51 22.89 -8.38
N CYS A 223 -11.21 22.65 -7.10
CA CYS A 223 -10.57 21.44 -6.61
C CYS A 223 -11.63 20.34 -6.46
N SER A 224 -11.28 19.11 -6.82
CA SER A 224 -12.14 17.94 -6.70
C SER A 224 -11.58 16.87 -5.77
N ALA A 225 -10.35 17.04 -5.30
CA ALA A 225 -9.72 16.07 -4.39
C ALA A 225 -8.63 16.69 -3.52
N VAL A 226 -8.42 16.09 -2.35
CA VAL A 226 -7.28 16.37 -1.44
C VAL A 226 -6.37 15.15 -1.42
N LEU A 227 -5.06 15.36 -1.59
CA LEU A 227 -4.04 14.32 -1.61
C LEU A 227 -3.18 14.40 -0.34
N PHE A 228 -3.19 13.34 0.42
CA PHE A 228 -2.26 13.12 1.52
C PHE A 228 -1.01 12.40 1.04
N THR A 229 0.15 12.82 1.53
CA THR A 229 1.45 12.23 1.18
C THR A 229 2.01 11.31 2.25
N ARG A 230 1.41 11.33 3.46
CA ARG A 230 1.74 10.49 4.61
C ARG A 230 0.46 10.03 5.29
N ILE A 231 0.47 8.79 5.75
CA ILE A 231 -0.63 8.24 6.53
C ILE A 231 -0.81 8.97 7.87
N ASP A 232 0.30 9.38 8.48
CA ASP A 232 0.28 10.10 9.76
C ASP A 232 -0.44 11.45 9.66
N ASP A 233 -0.32 12.12 8.51
CA ASP A 233 -1.02 13.40 8.29
C ASP A 233 -2.55 13.21 8.29
N VAL A 234 -3.03 12.07 7.75
CA VAL A 234 -4.45 11.71 7.77
C VAL A 234 -4.92 11.46 9.21
N ARG A 235 -4.10 10.77 9.99
CA ARG A 235 -4.38 10.45 11.41
C ARG A 235 -4.35 11.68 12.30
N GLN A 236 -3.37 12.58 12.11
CA GLN A 236 -3.22 13.82 12.89
C GLN A 236 -4.39 14.79 12.71
N GLU A 237 -5.02 14.80 11.53
CA GLU A 237 -6.22 15.59 11.28
C GLU A 237 -7.45 15.10 12.07
N ASN A 238 -7.35 13.94 12.72
CA ASN A 238 -8.37 13.37 13.60
C ASN A 238 -9.78 13.44 12.98
N ASP A 239 -9.85 13.03 11.72
CA ASP A 239 -11.05 13.02 10.86
C ASP A 239 -11.64 14.40 10.47
N ARG A 240 -11.11 15.50 10.98
CA ARG A 240 -11.64 16.85 10.73
C ARG A 240 -11.66 17.20 9.24
N LEU A 241 -10.51 17.11 8.56
CA LEU A 241 -10.43 17.42 7.12
C LEU A 241 -11.18 16.37 6.28
N LEU A 242 -11.23 15.11 6.73
CA LEU A 242 -12.05 14.07 6.09
C LEU A 242 -13.53 14.44 6.12
N HIS A 243 -14.02 14.93 7.27
CA HIS A 243 -15.38 15.41 7.40
C HIS A 243 -15.67 16.59 6.45
N TYR A 244 -14.77 17.59 6.40
CA TYR A 244 -14.91 18.73 5.50
C TYR A 244 -14.90 18.30 4.03
N CYS A 245 -14.01 17.38 3.64
CA CYS A 245 -13.98 16.83 2.29
C CYS A 245 -15.30 16.11 1.93
N SER A 246 -15.83 15.33 2.86
CA SER A 246 -17.11 14.62 2.68
C SER A 246 -18.27 15.59 2.46
N GLU A 247 -18.41 16.62 3.31
CA GLU A 247 -19.46 17.64 3.17
C GLU A 247 -19.39 18.39 1.84
N LEU A 248 -18.19 18.59 1.32
CA LEU A 248 -17.93 19.32 0.06
C LEU A 248 -17.88 18.41 -1.17
N GLY A 249 -18.05 17.09 -1.00
CA GLY A 249 -17.95 16.11 -2.10
C GLY A 249 -16.55 15.99 -2.70
N LEU A 250 -15.50 16.34 -1.93
CA LEU A 250 -14.11 16.22 -2.35
C LEU A 250 -13.60 14.80 -2.12
N LYS A 251 -12.93 14.21 -3.10
CA LYS A 251 -12.28 12.92 -2.95
C LYS A 251 -11.04 13.02 -2.08
N VAL A 252 -10.82 12.00 -1.25
CA VAL A 252 -9.61 11.90 -0.43
C VAL A 252 -8.67 10.86 -1.03
N LEU A 253 -7.49 11.32 -1.44
CA LEU A 253 -6.49 10.53 -2.14
C LEU A 253 -5.24 10.37 -1.28
N MET A 254 -4.50 9.28 -1.47
CA MET A 254 -3.22 9.04 -0.80
C MET A 254 -2.17 8.50 -1.77
N LEU A 255 -0.90 8.84 -1.48
CA LEU A 255 0.25 8.21 -2.10
C LEU A 255 0.61 6.94 -1.33
N PRO A 256 0.72 5.78 -1.99
CA PRO A 256 1.22 4.57 -1.32
C PRO A 256 2.68 4.75 -0.92
N GLU A 257 3.08 4.15 0.19
CA GLU A 257 4.48 4.11 0.61
C GLU A 257 5.29 3.18 -0.30
N VAL A 258 6.59 3.51 -0.49
CA VAL A 258 7.48 2.83 -1.46
C VAL A 258 7.68 1.34 -1.14
N GLY A 259 7.33 0.87 0.06
CA GLY A 259 7.42 -0.53 0.50
C GLY A 259 6.22 -1.41 0.15
N GLU A 260 5.05 -0.83 -0.17
CA GLU A 260 3.80 -1.59 -0.34
C GLU A 260 3.61 -2.22 -1.72
N LEU A 261 4.38 -1.80 -2.72
CA LEU A 261 4.20 -2.23 -4.10
C LEU A 261 5.56 -2.43 -4.75
N GLY A 262 5.76 -3.58 -5.40
CA GLY A 262 6.92 -3.82 -6.25
C GLY A 262 7.17 -2.62 -7.20
N ALA A 263 8.41 -2.37 -7.56
CA ALA A 263 8.93 -1.15 -8.18
C ALA A 263 8.13 -0.59 -9.39
N ALA A 264 7.29 -1.40 -10.04
CA ALA A 264 6.48 -1.01 -11.20
C ALA A 264 5.20 -0.22 -10.85
N ASN A 265 4.63 -0.37 -9.64
CA ASN A 265 3.34 0.21 -9.24
C ASN A 265 3.43 1.30 -8.16
N ALA A 266 4.61 1.66 -7.70
CA ALA A 266 4.84 2.67 -6.66
C ALA A 266 4.38 4.10 -7.02
N THR A 267 3.73 4.30 -8.16
CA THR A 267 3.32 5.61 -8.71
C THR A 267 1.83 5.88 -8.72
N ALA A 268 0.99 4.90 -8.42
CA ALA A 268 -0.46 5.06 -8.53
C ALA A 268 -1.03 5.77 -7.29
N ILE A 269 -1.61 6.97 -7.49
CA ILE A 269 -2.48 7.60 -6.50
C ILE A 269 -3.68 6.67 -6.29
N ARG A 270 -4.01 6.39 -5.04
CA ARG A 270 -5.21 5.63 -4.66
C ARG A 270 -6.12 6.44 -3.74
N GLU A 271 -7.37 6.08 -3.68
CA GLU A 271 -8.26 6.59 -2.63
C GLU A 271 -7.80 6.06 -1.26
N VAL A 272 -7.99 6.88 -0.21
CA VAL A 272 -7.72 6.48 1.17
C VAL A 272 -8.64 5.31 1.51
N LYS A 273 -8.05 4.21 1.97
CA LYS A 273 -8.80 3.05 2.43
C LYS A 273 -9.04 3.14 3.93
N ILE A 274 -10.06 2.43 4.39
CA ILE A 274 -10.38 2.40 5.82
C ILE A 274 -9.25 1.82 6.67
N GLU A 275 -8.47 0.91 6.11
CA GLU A 275 -7.29 0.31 6.73
C GLU A 275 -6.25 1.38 7.10
N ASP A 276 -6.11 2.40 6.26
CA ASP A 276 -5.20 3.53 6.47
C ASP A 276 -5.58 4.37 7.71
N LEU A 277 -6.88 4.43 8.04
CA LEU A 277 -7.41 5.22 9.14
C LEU A 277 -7.35 4.54 10.51
N LEU A 278 -7.06 3.25 10.57
CA LEU A 278 -7.12 2.48 11.82
C LEU A 278 -5.90 2.66 12.73
N GLY A 279 -4.97 3.52 12.37
CA GLY A 279 -3.91 4.00 13.27
C GLY A 279 -2.87 2.95 13.67
N ARG A 280 -2.80 1.82 12.97
CA ARG A 280 -1.88 0.74 13.29
C ARG A 280 -0.57 0.86 12.51
N GLU A 281 0.56 0.82 13.21
CA GLU A 281 1.87 0.72 12.57
C GLU A 281 2.03 -0.66 11.93
N GLU A 282 2.57 -0.70 10.71
CA GLU A 282 2.88 -1.97 10.06
C GLU A 282 3.95 -2.72 10.84
N ILE A 283 3.67 -3.98 11.16
CA ILE A 283 4.60 -4.83 11.91
C ILE A 283 5.77 -5.21 10.99
N GLN A 284 6.97 -4.80 11.38
CA GLN A 284 8.20 -5.25 10.72
C GLN A 284 8.57 -6.64 11.27
N ILE A 285 8.54 -7.65 10.41
CA ILE A 285 8.97 -9.02 10.69
C ILE A 285 10.13 -9.35 9.76
N SER A 286 11.15 -9.98 10.29
CA SER A 286 12.30 -10.45 9.50
C SER A 286 11.87 -11.58 8.55
N MET A 287 11.54 -11.23 7.32
CA MET A 287 11.18 -12.22 6.29
C MET A 287 12.33 -13.14 5.92
N ASP A 288 13.57 -12.74 6.14
CA ASP A 288 14.76 -13.55 5.82
C ASP A 288 14.86 -14.78 6.74
N GLU A 289 14.59 -14.63 8.05
CA GLU A 289 14.56 -15.74 8.99
C GLU A 289 13.43 -16.73 8.67
N ILE A 290 12.24 -16.22 8.38
CA ILE A 290 11.09 -17.03 7.97
C ILE A 290 11.42 -17.78 6.68
N LYS A 291 11.99 -17.10 5.69
CA LYS A 291 12.41 -17.69 4.42
C LYS A 291 13.41 -18.84 4.61
N ALA A 292 14.42 -18.66 5.48
CA ALA A 292 15.41 -19.70 5.75
C ALA A 292 14.78 -20.99 6.31
N LYS A 293 13.68 -20.88 7.06
CA LYS A 293 12.98 -22.03 7.67
C LYS A 293 12.00 -22.74 6.72
N PHE A 294 11.39 -22.01 5.77
CA PHE A 294 10.38 -22.57 4.85
C PHE A 294 10.93 -22.89 3.46
N SER A 295 12.06 -22.32 3.05
CA SER A 295 12.66 -22.60 1.75
C SER A 295 12.97 -24.11 1.61
N GLY A 296 12.57 -24.70 0.48
CA GLY A 296 12.77 -26.13 0.19
C GLY A 296 11.88 -27.06 1.03
N ARG A 297 10.80 -26.57 1.68
CA ARG A 297 9.87 -27.40 2.45
C ARG A 297 8.59 -27.66 1.67
N THR A 298 8.00 -28.83 1.88
CA THR A 298 6.63 -29.14 1.42
C THR A 298 5.65 -28.69 2.49
N VAL A 299 4.79 -27.73 2.15
CA VAL A 299 3.86 -27.07 3.08
C VAL A 299 2.41 -27.29 2.63
N MET A 300 1.54 -27.66 3.57
CA MET A 300 0.09 -27.76 3.32
C MET A 300 -0.64 -26.63 4.04
N VAL A 301 -1.62 -26.03 3.36
CA VAL A 301 -2.57 -25.08 3.94
C VAL A 301 -3.97 -25.65 3.79
N THR A 302 -4.66 -25.95 4.89
CA THR A 302 -6.07 -26.30 4.86
C THR A 302 -6.92 -25.04 5.02
N GLY A 303 -8.10 -24.98 4.37
CA GLY A 303 -8.82 -23.72 4.23
C GLY A 303 -8.08 -22.74 3.32
N ALA A 304 -7.34 -23.25 2.36
CA ALA A 304 -6.43 -22.51 1.48
C ALA A 304 -7.12 -21.42 0.65
N ALA A 305 -8.38 -21.61 0.31
CA ALA A 305 -9.16 -20.65 -0.46
C ALA A 305 -9.89 -19.61 0.38
N GLY A 306 -9.81 -19.69 1.72
CA GLY A 306 -10.32 -18.71 2.67
C GLY A 306 -9.43 -17.45 2.73
N SER A 307 -9.91 -16.40 3.43
CA SER A 307 -9.18 -15.11 3.51
C SER A 307 -7.79 -15.24 4.15
N ILE A 308 -7.63 -16.02 5.22
CA ILE A 308 -6.33 -16.27 5.87
C ILE A 308 -5.51 -17.28 5.06
N GLY A 309 -6.14 -18.41 4.67
CA GLY A 309 -5.45 -19.46 3.94
C GLY A 309 -4.85 -18.99 2.62
N SER A 310 -5.61 -18.20 1.82
CA SER A 310 -5.11 -17.67 0.54
C SER A 310 -3.94 -16.70 0.72
N GLU A 311 -3.96 -15.89 1.76
CA GLU A 311 -2.85 -14.99 2.06
C GLU A 311 -1.61 -15.74 2.57
N LEU A 312 -1.79 -16.77 3.41
CA LEU A 312 -0.70 -17.68 3.78
C LEU A 312 -0.08 -18.32 2.54
N CYS A 313 -0.92 -18.78 1.59
CA CYS A 313 -0.44 -19.34 0.33
C CYS A 313 0.38 -18.33 -0.48
N ARG A 314 -0.05 -17.05 -0.58
CA ARG A 314 0.71 -15.98 -1.26
C ARG A 314 2.06 -15.73 -0.60
N GLN A 315 2.08 -15.63 0.73
CA GLN A 315 3.31 -15.39 1.47
C GLN A 315 4.26 -16.58 1.36
N LEU A 316 3.78 -17.81 1.54
CA LEU A 316 4.58 -19.03 1.37
C LEU A 316 5.14 -19.17 -0.04
N ALA A 317 4.36 -18.81 -1.07
CA ALA A 317 4.82 -18.78 -2.46
C ALA A 317 6.06 -17.88 -2.65
N SER A 318 6.12 -16.74 -1.95
CA SER A 318 7.26 -15.83 -1.99
C SER A 318 8.51 -16.36 -1.25
N LEU A 319 8.35 -17.35 -0.37
CA LEU A 319 9.43 -17.92 0.46
C LEU A 319 10.21 -19.05 -0.22
N LYS A 320 9.91 -19.38 -1.47
CA LYS A 320 10.54 -20.48 -2.23
C LYS A 320 10.38 -21.85 -1.54
N VAL A 321 9.17 -22.16 -1.11
CA VAL A 321 8.82 -23.52 -0.65
C VAL A 321 9.04 -24.51 -1.81
N GLU A 322 9.37 -25.76 -1.49
CA GLU A 322 9.54 -26.82 -2.51
C GLU A 322 8.20 -27.12 -3.17
N ARG A 323 7.16 -27.33 -2.34
CA ARG A 323 5.80 -27.60 -2.83
C ARG A 323 4.77 -27.01 -1.87
N LEU A 324 3.72 -26.42 -2.44
CA LEU A 324 2.59 -25.87 -1.70
C LEU A 324 1.31 -26.67 -1.99
N ILE A 325 0.73 -27.28 -0.95
CA ILE A 325 -0.51 -28.07 -1.06
C ILE A 325 -1.67 -27.21 -0.57
N LEU A 326 -2.61 -26.92 -1.48
CA LEU A 326 -3.78 -26.09 -1.23
C LEU A 326 -4.97 -27.01 -0.98
N PHE A 327 -5.37 -27.21 0.26
CA PHE A 327 -6.50 -28.07 0.63
C PHE A 327 -7.71 -27.22 1.03
N ASP A 328 -8.83 -27.33 0.29
CA ASP A 328 -10.07 -26.61 0.60
C ASP A 328 -11.28 -27.31 -0.03
N SER A 329 -12.45 -27.15 0.59
CA SER A 329 -13.71 -27.68 0.05
C SER A 329 -14.37 -26.75 -0.97
N ALA A 330 -13.97 -25.47 -1.04
CA ALA A 330 -14.57 -24.45 -1.89
C ALA A 330 -13.89 -24.40 -3.27
N GLU A 331 -14.54 -25.01 -4.30
CA GLU A 331 -13.97 -25.14 -5.64
C GLU A 331 -13.71 -23.79 -6.31
N THR A 332 -14.72 -22.92 -6.42
CA THR A 332 -14.60 -21.64 -7.15
C THR A 332 -13.58 -20.68 -6.53
N PRO A 333 -13.52 -20.46 -5.18
CA PRO A 333 -12.45 -19.72 -4.58
C PRO A 333 -11.05 -20.34 -4.80
N MET A 334 -10.95 -21.67 -4.81
CA MET A 334 -9.70 -22.38 -5.12
C MET A 334 -9.26 -22.12 -6.56
N HIS A 335 -10.18 -22.14 -7.52
CA HIS A 335 -9.88 -21.80 -8.91
C HIS A 335 -9.33 -20.39 -9.05
N ASN A 336 -9.94 -19.41 -8.38
CA ASN A 336 -9.47 -18.04 -8.40
C ASN A 336 -8.06 -17.89 -7.80
N LEU A 337 -7.78 -18.55 -6.69
CA LEU A 337 -6.45 -18.58 -6.08
C LEU A 337 -5.42 -19.21 -7.03
N ARG A 338 -5.78 -20.29 -7.73
CA ARG A 338 -4.94 -20.94 -8.73
C ARG A 338 -4.56 -20.00 -9.87
N LEU A 339 -5.52 -19.25 -10.43
CA LEU A 339 -5.26 -18.26 -11.48
C LEU A 339 -4.27 -17.19 -11.00
N GLU A 340 -4.48 -16.68 -9.79
CA GLU A 340 -3.62 -15.67 -9.18
C GLU A 340 -2.18 -16.20 -8.96
N LEU A 341 -2.03 -17.41 -8.44
CA LEU A 341 -0.71 -18.01 -8.19
C LEU A 341 0.04 -18.28 -9.50
N ASN A 342 -0.64 -18.74 -10.56
CA ASN A 342 -0.04 -18.93 -11.88
C ASN A 342 0.50 -17.61 -12.46
N GLU A 343 -0.23 -16.51 -12.28
CA GLU A 343 0.17 -15.20 -12.78
C GLU A 343 1.36 -14.61 -12.00
N LYS A 344 1.29 -14.67 -10.66
CA LYS A 344 2.27 -14.00 -9.79
C LYS A 344 3.51 -14.83 -9.48
N PHE A 345 3.39 -16.16 -9.47
CA PHE A 345 4.43 -17.10 -9.08
C PHE A 345 4.55 -18.27 -10.07
N PRO A 346 4.92 -18.03 -11.33
CA PRO A 346 4.93 -19.05 -12.38
C PRO A 346 5.87 -20.22 -12.11
N GLU A 347 6.90 -20.03 -11.28
CA GLU A 347 7.90 -21.05 -10.91
C GLU A 347 7.48 -21.90 -9.69
N LEU A 348 6.34 -21.59 -9.04
CA LEU A 348 5.89 -22.28 -7.83
C LEU A 348 5.34 -23.67 -8.19
N ASP A 349 5.87 -24.72 -7.57
CA ASP A 349 5.23 -26.03 -7.56
C ASP A 349 4.12 -26.06 -6.51
N TYR A 350 2.87 -26.13 -6.95
CA TYR A 350 1.72 -26.21 -6.05
C TYR A 350 0.64 -27.16 -6.56
N VAL A 351 -0.11 -27.74 -5.62
CA VAL A 351 -1.16 -28.71 -5.91
C VAL A 351 -2.47 -28.30 -5.23
N PRO A 352 -3.53 -27.98 -5.99
CA PRO A 352 -4.87 -27.78 -5.43
C PRO A 352 -5.52 -29.14 -5.14
N VAL A 353 -6.01 -29.32 -3.91
CA VAL A 353 -6.74 -30.50 -3.46
C VAL A 353 -8.12 -30.08 -2.98
N ILE A 354 -9.15 -30.39 -3.74
CA ILE A 354 -10.52 -30.18 -3.30
C ILE A 354 -10.88 -31.28 -2.31
N GLY A 355 -11.19 -30.86 -1.05
CA GLY A 355 -11.49 -31.79 0.03
C GLY A 355 -11.99 -31.08 1.28
N ASP A 356 -12.79 -31.79 2.07
CA ASP A 356 -13.31 -31.34 3.36
C ASP A 356 -12.49 -31.97 4.49
N VAL A 357 -12.14 -31.19 5.52
CA VAL A 357 -11.38 -31.69 6.69
C VAL A 357 -12.15 -32.72 7.52
N ARG A 358 -13.46 -32.83 7.32
CA ARG A 358 -14.30 -33.89 7.91
C ARG A 358 -14.08 -35.25 7.24
N SER A 359 -13.55 -35.27 6.01
CA SER A 359 -13.35 -36.48 5.22
C SER A 359 -11.99 -37.09 5.47
N LEU A 360 -11.91 -38.06 6.39
CA LEU A 360 -10.69 -38.80 6.67
C LEU A 360 -10.03 -39.43 5.41
N PRO A 361 -10.80 -40.09 4.50
CA PRO A 361 -10.18 -40.68 3.30
C PRO A 361 -9.52 -39.60 2.40
N ARG A 362 -10.11 -38.40 2.34
CA ARG A 362 -9.57 -37.32 1.52
C ARG A 362 -8.32 -36.68 2.13
N LEU A 363 -8.31 -36.50 3.45
CA LEU A 363 -7.11 -36.10 4.19
C LEU A 363 -6.01 -37.15 4.04
N ASP A 364 -6.34 -38.44 4.27
CA ASP A 364 -5.40 -39.52 4.14
C ASP A 364 -4.72 -39.56 2.76
N PHE A 365 -5.51 -39.44 1.68
CA PHE A 365 -4.97 -39.28 0.33
C PHE A 365 -3.96 -38.13 0.23
N ALA A 366 -4.33 -36.96 0.71
CA ALA A 366 -3.49 -35.78 0.59
C ALA A 366 -2.17 -35.92 1.37
N PHE A 367 -2.24 -36.37 2.62
CA PHE A 367 -1.06 -36.57 3.46
C PHE A 367 -0.14 -37.69 2.94
N ARG A 368 -0.70 -38.81 2.53
CA ARG A 368 0.04 -39.96 2.00
C ARG A 368 0.77 -39.61 0.71
N HIS A 369 0.08 -38.94 -0.21
CA HIS A 369 0.60 -38.65 -1.54
C HIS A 369 1.61 -37.51 -1.55
N TYR A 370 1.36 -36.45 -0.80
CA TYR A 370 2.19 -35.23 -0.88
C TYR A 370 3.17 -35.04 0.30
N ARG A 371 3.03 -35.81 1.39
CA ARG A 371 3.95 -35.82 2.54
C ARG A 371 4.34 -34.43 3.05
N PRO A 372 3.38 -33.59 3.48
CA PRO A 372 3.70 -32.26 3.98
C PRO A 372 4.60 -32.34 5.23
N GLU A 373 5.61 -31.47 5.31
CA GLU A 373 6.46 -31.30 6.48
C GLU A 373 5.88 -30.31 7.49
N VAL A 374 5.12 -29.32 6.99
CA VAL A 374 4.46 -28.30 7.80
C VAL A 374 3.02 -28.14 7.34
N VAL A 375 2.09 -28.04 8.28
CA VAL A 375 0.67 -27.84 8.01
C VAL A 375 0.17 -26.58 8.69
N PHE A 376 -0.42 -25.67 7.91
CA PHE A 376 -1.19 -24.54 8.42
C PHE A 376 -2.67 -24.88 8.33
N HIS A 377 -3.33 -25.02 9.49
CA HIS A 377 -4.74 -25.40 9.57
C HIS A 377 -5.61 -24.15 9.76
N ALA A 378 -6.12 -23.61 8.64
CA ALA A 378 -7.01 -22.45 8.61
C ALA A 378 -8.46 -22.79 8.21
N ALA A 379 -8.78 -24.07 7.97
CA ALA A 379 -10.15 -24.51 7.67
C ALA A 379 -11.02 -24.40 8.92
N ALA A 380 -12.09 -23.61 8.87
CA ALA A 380 -13.06 -23.46 9.95
C ALA A 380 -14.31 -22.72 9.48
N TYR A 381 -15.44 -22.95 10.13
CA TYR A 381 -16.61 -22.09 10.08
C TYR A 381 -16.49 -20.97 11.11
N LYS A 382 -16.72 -19.71 10.69
CA LYS A 382 -16.44 -18.52 11.52
C LYS A 382 -17.65 -17.62 11.80
N HIS A 383 -18.73 -17.78 11.06
CA HIS A 383 -19.90 -16.90 11.18
C HIS A 383 -20.76 -17.28 12.37
N VAL A 384 -20.68 -16.49 13.46
CA VAL A 384 -21.36 -16.77 14.72
C VAL A 384 -22.86 -17.01 14.54
N PRO A 385 -23.64 -16.14 13.85
CA PRO A 385 -25.08 -16.39 13.71
C PRO A 385 -25.41 -17.71 13.01
N LEU A 386 -24.67 -18.04 11.94
CA LEU A 386 -24.90 -19.31 11.23
C LEU A 386 -24.55 -20.52 12.09
N MET A 387 -23.53 -20.42 12.94
CA MET A 387 -23.15 -21.53 13.84
C MET A 387 -24.11 -21.66 15.03
N GLU A 388 -24.74 -20.59 15.48
CA GLU A 388 -25.84 -20.65 16.43
C GLU A 388 -27.08 -21.38 15.85
N GLU A 389 -27.32 -21.22 14.55
CA GLU A 389 -28.38 -21.92 13.83
C GLU A 389 -28.01 -23.38 13.49
N ASN A 390 -26.70 -23.64 13.24
CA ASN A 390 -26.16 -24.93 12.81
C ASN A 390 -25.05 -25.44 13.75
N PRO A 391 -25.33 -25.70 15.03
CA PRO A 391 -24.30 -25.97 16.03
C PRO A 391 -23.53 -27.27 15.81
N CYS A 392 -24.16 -28.31 15.25
CA CYS A 392 -23.51 -29.58 14.91
C CYS A 392 -22.42 -29.37 13.85
N GLU A 393 -22.66 -28.50 12.83
CA GLU A 393 -21.70 -28.20 11.79
C GLU A 393 -20.46 -27.47 12.34
N ALA A 394 -20.65 -26.61 13.36
CA ALA A 394 -19.53 -25.98 14.06
C ALA A 394 -18.63 -27.01 14.75
N VAL A 395 -19.20 -28.01 15.41
CA VAL A 395 -18.45 -29.10 16.06
C VAL A 395 -17.75 -29.97 15.01
N LEU A 396 -18.48 -30.43 13.99
CA LEU A 396 -17.92 -31.31 12.97
C LEU A 396 -16.78 -30.69 12.17
N VAL A 397 -16.85 -29.39 11.85
CA VAL A 397 -15.79 -28.72 11.09
C VAL A 397 -14.68 -28.22 12.01
N ASN A 398 -15.03 -27.46 13.06
CA ASN A 398 -14.01 -26.76 13.84
C ASN A 398 -13.31 -27.67 14.86
N LEU A 399 -14.02 -28.64 15.44
CA LEU A 399 -13.44 -29.58 16.41
C LEU A 399 -13.00 -30.87 15.70
N SER A 400 -13.93 -31.66 15.14
CA SER A 400 -13.59 -32.95 14.52
C SER A 400 -12.65 -32.78 13.32
N GLY A 401 -12.86 -31.74 12.49
CA GLY A 401 -11.95 -31.42 11.38
C GLY A 401 -10.53 -31.09 11.87
N SER A 402 -10.39 -30.32 12.96
CA SER A 402 -9.07 -30.02 13.56
C SER A 402 -8.41 -31.26 14.14
N ARG A 403 -9.19 -32.12 14.81
CA ARG A 403 -8.74 -33.45 15.28
C ARG A 403 -8.20 -34.28 14.13
N HIS A 404 -8.97 -34.46 13.06
CA HIS A 404 -8.56 -35.27 11.92
C HIS A 404 -7.25 -34.77 11.30
N VAL A 405 -7.08 -33.47 11.16
CA VAL A 405 -5.84 -32.89 10.63
C VAL A 405 -4.68 -33.14 11.59
N ALA A 406 -4.87 -32.97 12.91
CA ALA A 406 -3.84 -33.20 13.91
C ALA A 406 -3.41 -34.69 13.95
N ASP A 407 -4.39 -35.61 13.95
CA ASP A 407 -4.13 -37.05 13.95
C ASP A 407 -3.35 -37.47 12.69
N LYS A 408 -3.72 -36.94 11.50
CA LYS A 408 -2.98 -37.17 10.26
C LYS A 408 -1.59 -36.56 10.25
N CYS A 409 -1.38 -35.43 10.93
CA CYS A 409 -0.03 -34.89 11.11
C CYS A 409 0.89 -35.86 11.88
N ILE A 410 0.37 -36.51 12.91
CA ILE A 410 1.13 -37.52 13.66
C ILE A 410 1.38 -38.77 12.81
N GLU A 411 0.30 -39.34 12.22
CA GLU A 411 0.35 -40.56 11.41
C GLU A 411 1.37 -40.46 10.25
N TYR A 412 1.47 -39.28 9.62
CA TYR A 412 2.37 -39.05 8.49
C TYR A 412 3.68 -38.34 8.84
N GLY A 413 3.99 -38.13 10.13
CA GLY A 413 5.27 -37.59 10.60
C GLY A 413 5.47 -36.13 10.22
N VAL A 414 4.42 -35.32 10.21
CA VAL A 414 4.51 -33.87 10.00
C VAL A 414 5.30 -33.24 11.14
N ARG A 415 6.28 -32.42 10.81
CA ARG A 415 7.15 -31.79 11.84
C ARG A 415 6.41 -30.76 12.68
N LYS A 416 5.57 -29.94 12.04
CA LYS A 416 4.86 -28.87 12.74
C LYS A 416 3.47 -28.63 12.14
N MET A 417 2.48 -28.52 13.02
CA MET A 417 1.14 -28.05 12.68
C MET A 417 0.87 -26.71 13.37
N VAL A 418 0.43 -25.71 12.60
CA VAL A 418 -0.02 -24.41 13.12
C VAL A 418 -1.51 -24.30 12.94
N MET A 419 -2.26 -24.27 14.04
CA MET A 419 -3.71 -24.13 14.03
C MET A 419 -4.11 -22.65 14.20
N ILE A 420 -4.95 -22.17 13.30
CA ILE A 420 -5.54 -20.83 13.39
C ILE A 420 -6.75 -20.87 14.33
N SER A 421 -6.72 -20.03 15.37
CA SER A 421 -7.82 -19.82 16.31
C SER A 421 -8.24 -18.33 16.35
N THR A 422 -9.04 -17.96 17.32
CA THR A 422 -9.72 -16.67 17.39
C THR A 422 -9.80 -16.16 18.84
N ASP A 423 -9.94 -14.83 19.00
CA ASP A 423 -10.34 -14.17 20.24
C ASP A 423 -11.65 -14.72 20.84
N LYS A 424 -12.56 -15.21 20.00
CA LYS A 424 -13.86 -15.75 20.41
C LYS A 424 -13.78 -17.10 21.14
N ALA A 425 -12.62 -17.76 21.09
CA ALA A 425 -12.33 -18.95 21.91
C ALA A 425 -12.01 -18.60 23.37
N VAL A 426 -11.82 -17.32 23.70
CA VAL A 426 -11.59 -16.82 25.06
C VAL A 426 -12.93 -16.50 25.70
N ASN A 427 -13.23 -17.09 26.85
CA ASN A 427 -14.54 -16.96 27.52
C ASN A 427 -15.71 -17.01 26.51
N PRO A 428 -15.89 -18.13 25.78
CA PRO A 428 -16.79 -18.16 24.64
C PRO A 428 -18.24 -17.88 25.06
N THR A 429 -18.94 -17.08 24.22
CA THR A 429 -20.35 -16.73 24.45
C THR A 429 -21.27 -17.33 23.38
N ASN A 430 -20.69 -18.13 22.50
CA ASN A 430 -21.38 -18.71 21.36
C ASN A 430 -20.77 -20.06 20.96
N ILE A 431 -21.55 -20.83 20.21
CA ILE A 431 -21.16 -22.16 19.70
C ILE A 431 -19.86 -22.14 18.89
N MET A 432 -19.71 -21.17 18.00
CA MET A 432 -18.51 -21.06 17.16
C MET A 432 -17.24 -20.87 18.02
N GLY A 433 -17.26 -19.94 18.96
CA GLY A 433 -16.15 -19.71 19.89
C GLY A 433 -15.85 -20.94 20.75
N CYS A 434 -16.88 -21.60 21.28
CA CYS A 434 -16.72 -22.82 22.06
C CYS A 434 -16.17 -23.98 21.23
N SER A 435 -16.61 -24.17 19.97
CA SER A 435 -16.06 -25.21 19.08
C SER A 435 -14.57 -24.99 18.79
N LYS A 436 -14.12 -23.73 18.64
CA LYS A 436 -12.69 -23.40 18.49
C LYS A 436 -11.91 -23.64 19.79
N ARG A 437 -12.48 -23.33 20.97
CA ARG A 437 -11.86 -23.63 22.25
C ARG A 437 -11.69 -25.14 22.47
N LEU A 438 -12.69 -25.95 22.13
CA LEU A 438 -12.59 -27.40 22.16
C LEU A 438 -11.49 -27.94 21.24
N ALA A 439 -11.35 -27.37 20.04
CA ALA A 439 -10.25 -27.73 19.15
C ALA A 439 -8.87 -27.38 19.72
N GLU A 440 -8.74 -26.21 20.39
CA GLU A 440 -7.52 -25.85 21.12
C GLU A 440 -7.20 -26.85 22.22
N ILE A 441 -8.21 -27.26 23.02
CA ILE A 441 -8.07 -28.25 24.09
C ILE A 441 -7.56 -29.57 23.53
N TYR A 442 -8.18 -30.07 22.44
CA TYR A 442 -7.75 -31.32 21.81
C TYR A 442 -6.31 -31.25 21.32
N VAL A 443 -5.98 -30.25 20.50
CA VAL A 443 -4.66 -30.12 19.88
C VAL A 443 -3.55 -29.91 20.94
N GLN A 444 -3.84 -29.11 21.97
CA GLN A 444 -2.88 -28.87 23.05
C GLN A 444 -2.67 -30.13 23.91
N SER A 445 -3.76 -30.82 24.33
CA SER A 445 -3.65 -32.04 25.14
C SER A 445 -2.90 -33.15 24.40
N LEU A 446 -3.16 -33.32 23.11
CA LEU A 446 -2.45 -34.26 22.24
C LEU A 446 -0.94 -33.93 22.18
N GLY A 447 -0.61 -32.64 21.95
CA GLY A 447 0.79 -32.21 21.93
C GLY A 447 1.53 -32.41 23.25
N LEU A 448 0.86 -32.15 24.37
CA LEU A 448 1.42 -32.40 25.72
C LEU A 448 1.59 -33.89 25.97
N ALA A 449 0.64 -34.74 25.55
CA ALA A 449 0.76 -36.21 25.69
C ALA A 449 1.97 -36.76 24.90
N ILE A 450 2.28 -36.20 23.75
CA ILE A 450 3.49 -36.56 22.98
C ILE A 450 4.75 -36.10 23.73
N GLU A 451 4.77 -34.88 24.22
CA GLU A 451 5.92 -34.32 24.97
C GLU A 451 6.20 -35.12 26.25
N GLU A 452 5.16 -35.61 26.92
CA GLU A 452 5.24 -36.46 28.10
C GLU A 452 5.51 -37.94 27.79
N GLY A 453 5.59 -38.33 26.51
CA GLY A 453 5.80 -39.73 26.09
C GLY A 453 4.59 -40.64 26.32
N LYS A 454 3.39 -40.08 26.55
CA LYS A 454 2.12 -40.82 26.73
C LYS A 454 1.45 -41.19 25.41
N HIS A 455 1.83 -40.48 24.33
CA HIS A 455 1.35 -40.71 22.98
C HIS A 455 2.53 -40.75 22.01
N GLU A 456 2.50 -41.68 21.05
CA GLU A 456 3.52 -41.77 20.00
C GLU A 456 3.39 -40.60 19.03
N GLY A 457 4.52 -40.01 18.61
CA GLY A 457 4.55 -38.93 17.64
C GLY A 457 5.75 -38.01 17.80
N SER A 458 5.94 -37.14 16.82
CA SER A 458 7.02 -36.13 16.83
C SER A 458 6.54 -34.76 16.32
N THR A 459 5.24 -34.61 16.10
CA THR A 459 4.64 -33.39 15.59
C THR A 459 4.61 -32.31 16.69
N HIS A 460 5.11 -31.11 16.38
CA HIS A 460 4.98 -29.94 17.22
C HIS A 460 3.73 -29.15 16.86
N PHE A 461 2.86 -28.91 17.84
CA PHE A 461 1.63 -28.16 17.66
C PHE A 461 1.80 -26.71 18.13
N VAL A 462 1.34 -25.75 17.34
CA VAL A 462 1.26 -24.33 17.69
C VAL A 462 -0.15 -23.83 17.40
N THR A 463 -0.78 -23.19 18.36
CA THR A 463 -2.08 -22.54 18.16
C THR A 463 -1.88 -21.03 18.15
N THR A 464 -2.56 -20.32 17.24
CA THR A 464 -2.50 -18.85 17.16
C THR A 464 -3.88 -18.25 17.37
N ARG A 465 -3.99 -17.28 18.29
CA ARG A 465 -5.22 -16.49 18.56
C ARG A 465 -5.04 -15.07 18.12
N PHE A 466 -5.97 -14.56 17.35
CA PHE A 466 -6.08 -13.15 16.99
C PHE A 466 -7.55 -12.75 16.74
N GLY A 467 -7.82 -11.45 16.75
CA GLY A 467 -9.17 -10.91 16.59
C GLY A 467 -9.60 -10.80 15.13
N ASN A 468 -10.43 -9.79 14.83
CA ASN A 468 -10.95 -9.65 13.48
C ASN A 468 -9.85 -9.20 12.51
N VAL A 469 -9.93 -9.70 11.29
CA VAL A 469 -9.08 -9.25 10.19
C VAL A 469 -9.86 -8.39 9.19
N LEU A 470 -9.23 -7.32 8.74
CA LEU A 470 -9.84 -6.33 7.85
C LEU A 470 -10.12 -6.92 6.47
N GLY A 471 -11.29 -6.62 5.93
CA GLY A 471 -11.62 -7.00 4.55
C GLY A 471 -11.83 -8.48 4.30
N SER A 472 -11.90 -9.33 5.35
CA SER A 472 -12.20 -10.76 5.16
C SER A 472 -13.63 -10.97 4.66
N ASN A 473 -13.84 -12.04 3.88
CA ASN A 473 -15.14 -12.37 3.29
C ASN A 473 -16.25 -12.43 4.36
N GLY A 474 -17.38 -11.76 4.10
CA GLY A 474 -18.53 -11.69 5.00
C GLY A 474 -18.29 -10.87 6.28
N SER A 475 -17.19 -10.13 6.39
CA SER A 475 -16.93 -9.25 7.54
C SER A 475 -17.64 -7.89 7.42
N VAL A 476 -17.54 -7.09 8.47
CA VAL A 476 -18.23 -5.80 8.60
C VAL A 476 -17.87 -4.80 7.50
N ILE A 477 -16.61 -4.73 7.07
CA ILE A 477 -16.15 -3.75 6.06
C ILE A 477 -16.75 -4.01 4.67
N PRO A 478 -16.67 -5.21 4.07
CA PRO A 478 -17.37 -5.50 2.82
C PRO A 478 -18.88 -5.24 2.89
N ARG A 479 -19.51 -5.58 4.03
CA ARG A 479 -20.94 -5.35 4.25
C ARG A 479 -21.28 -3.85 4.26
N PHE A 480 -20.52 -3.04 4.99
CA PHE A 480 -20.73 -1.59 5.02
C PHE A 480 -20.52 -0.98 3.63
N ARG A 481 -19.49 -1.41 2.90
CA ARG A 481 -19.27 -0.96 1.53
C ARG A 481 -20.48 -1.25 0.63
N GLU A 482 -20.98 -2.46 0.65
CA GLU A 482 -22.18 -2.85 -0.12
C GLU A 482 -23.41 -2.01 0.27
N GLN A 483 -23.62 -1.78 1.57
CA GLN A 483 -24.74 -0.95 2.06
C GLN A 483 -24.60 0.51 1.63
N ILE A 484 -23.39 1.07 1.69
CA ILE A 484 -23.09 2.44 1.24
C ILE A 484 -23.32 2.58 -0.27
N GLU A 485 -22.86 1.62 -1.07
CA GLU A 485 -23.06 1.58 -2.54
C GLU A 485 -24.56 1.52 -2.92
N LYS A 486 -25.35 0.82 -2.11
CA LYS A 486 -26.81 0.73 -2.28
C LYS A 486 -27.58 1.96 -1.76
N GLY A 487 -26.90 2.94 -1.15
CA GLY A 487 -27.53 4.16 -0.60
C GLY A 487 -27.99 4.01 0.86
N GLY A 488 -27.58 2.96 1.56
CA GLY A 488 -27.89 2.73 2.98
C GLY A 488 -29.17 1.94 3.22
N PRO A 489 -29.62 1.83 4.49
CA PRO A 489 -28.90 2.25 5.69
C PRO A 489 -27.68 1.35 6.00
N VAL A 490 -26.69 1.90 6.72
CA VAL A 490 -25.61 1.11 7.29
C VAL A 490 -26.06 0.55 8.64
N THR A 491 -25.98 -0.77 8.79
CA THR A 491 -26.49 -1.44 10.00
C THR A 491 -25.36 -1.78 10.98
N VAL A 492 -25.42 -1.25 12.20
CA VAL A 492 -24.51 -1.50 13.31
C VAL A 492 -25.28 -2.20 14.42
N THR A 493 -24.71 -3.21 15.07
CA THR A 493 -25.44 -3.99 16.08
C THR A 493 -25.59 -3.26 17.40
N HIS A 494 -24.65 -2.40 17.79
CA HIS A 494 -24.75 -1.58 19.00
C HIS A 494 -23.85 -0.34 18.88
N PRO A 495 -24.24 0.84 19.39
CA PRO A 495 -23.43 2.07 19.28
C PRO A 495 -22.05 1.96 19.97
N ASP A 496 -21.94 1.19 21.04
CA ASP A 496 -20.70 1.03 21.80
C ASP A 496 -19.91 -0.23 21.46
N ILE A 497 -20.34 -1.00 20.47
CA ILE A 497 -19.63 -2.23 20.09
C ILE A 497 -18.22 -1.92 19.59
N THR A 498 -17.25 -2.64 20.15
CA THR A 498 -15.85 -2.52 19.74
C THR A 498 -15.30 -3.84 19.22
N ARG A 499 -14.34 -3.77 18.32
CA ARG A 499 -13.60 -4.94 17.81
C ARG A 499 -12.13 -4.59 17.63
N PHE A 500 -11.30 -5.58 17.85
CA PHE A 500 -9.89 -5.49 17.45
C PHE A 500 -9.76 -5.79 15.97
N PHE A 501 -8.89 -5.05 15.29
CA PHE A 501 -8.63 -5.26 13.87
C PHE A 501 -7.14 -5.39 13.58
N MET A 502 -6.84 -6.25 12.62
CA MET A 502 -5.52 -6.46 12.06
C MET A 502 -5.66 -6.61 10.54
N THR A 503 -4.65 -6.27 9.76
CA THR A 503 -4.68 -6.58 8.33
C THR A 503 -4.45 -8.07 8.10
N ILE A 504 -5.01 -8.63 7.01
CA ILE A 504 -4.80 -10.05 6.70
C ILE A 504 -3.32 -10.38 6.47
N PRO A 505 -2.54 -9.57 5.69
CA PRO A 505 -1.10 -9.81 5.55
C PRO A 505 -0.33 -9.79 6.87
N GLU A 506 -0.66 -8.86 7.77
CA GLU A 506 -0.05 -8.76 9.09
C GLU A 506 -0.33 -10.00 9.95
N ALA A 507 -1.59 -10.45 10.01
CA ALA A 507 -1.97 -11.67 10.73
C ALA A 507 -1.20 -12.89 10.21
N CYS A 508 -1.10 -13.04 8.89
CA CYS A 508 -0.39 -14.15 8.27
C CYS A 508 1.13 -14.10 8.53
N ARG A 509 1.76 -12.91 8.50
CA ARG A 509 3.16 -12.77 8.89
C ARG A 509 3.41 -13.21 10.33
N LEU A 510 2.53 -12.83 11.27
CA LEU A 510 2.63 -13.27 12.67
C LEU A 510 2.40 -14.77 12.83
N VAL A 511 1.51 -15.38 12.04
CA VAL A 511 1.34 -16.84 11.99
C VAL A 511 2.60 -17.53 11.50
N LEU A 512 3.24 -17.04 10.44
CA LEU A 512 4.51 -17.57 9.95
C LEU A 512 5.63 -17.38 10.99
N GLN A 513 5.66 -16.24 11.69
CA GLN A 513 6.61 -16.00 12.77
C GLN A 513 6.41 -16.97 13.94
N ALA A 514 5.16 -17.18 14.40
CA ALA A 514 4.85 -18.15 15.44
C ALA A 514 5.25 -19.58 15.03
N ALA A 515 5.13 -19.90 13.73
CA ALA A 515 5.52 -21.20 13.21
C ALA A 515 7.02 -21.50 13.32
N ILE A 516 7.88 -20.48 13.26
CA ILE A 516 9.35 -20.65 13.35
C ILE A 516 9.89 -20.55 14.78
N MET A 517 9.07 -19.98 15.70
CA MET A 517 9.45 -19.87 17.11
C MET A 517 9.41 -21.23 17.81
N ASP A 518 10.16 -21.34 18.92
CA ASP A 518 10.10 -22.49 19.80
C ASP A 518 8.92 -22.37 20.79
N THR A 519 7.73 -22.57 20.28
CA THR A 519 6.46 -22.41 20.99
C THR A 519 5.59 -23.68 20.90
N SER A 520 6.23 -24.84 20.91
CA SER A 520 5.53 -26.14 20.82
C SER A 520 4.50 -26.28 21.93
N ASN A 521 3.33 -26.80 21.58
CA ASN A 521 2.18 -27.08 22.45
C ASN A 521 1.62 -25.85 23.18
N LYS A 522 1.94 -24.63 22.67
CA LYS A 522 1.52 -23.36 23.26
C LYS A 522 0.51 -22.61 22.39
N ILE A 523 -0.24 -21.72 23.04
CA ILE A 523 -1.18 -20.83 22.38
C ILE A 523 -0.53 -19.45 22.29
N CYS A 524 -0.18 -19.05 21.06
CA CYS A 524 0.37 -17.75 20.75
C CYS A 524 -0.77 -16.73 20.56
N VAL A 525 -0.75 -15.65 21.31
CA VAL A 525 -1.70 -14.54 21.23
C VAL A 525 -1.03 -13.35 20.59
N PHE A 526 -1.67 -12.79 19.57
CA PHE A 526 -1.14 -11.63 18.88
C PHE A 526 -1.62 -10.33 19.51
N ASP A 527 -0.72 -9.35 19.59
CA ASP A 527 -1.06 -8.00 20.02
C ASP A 527 -1.94 -7.33 18.96
N MET A 528 -3.20 -7.13 19.31
CA MET A 528 -4.21 -6.56 18.44
C MET A 528 -4.25 -5.03 18.46
N GLY A 529 -3.42 -4.36 19.28
CA GLY A 529 -3.46 -2.92 19.47
C GLY A 529 -4.75 -2.46 20.15
N GLN A 530 -5.22 -1.27 19.81
CA GLN A 530 -6.41 -0.68 20.41
C GLN A 530 -7.71 -1.17 19.74
N PRO A 531 -8.79 -1.37 20.50
CA PRO A 531 -10.09 -1.72 19.93
C PRO A 531 -10.69 -0.51 19.19
N VAL A 532 -11.43 -0.79 18.13
CA VAL A 532 -12.08 0.22 17.27
C VAL A 532 -13.59 0.13 17.45
N LYS A 533 -14.26 1.27 17.69
CA LYS A 533 -15.73 1.36 17.69
C LYS A 533 -16.27 1.14 16.28
N ILE A 534 -17.21 0.23 16.13
CA ILE A 534 -17.81 -0.10 14.83
C ILE A 534 -18.66 1.05 14.29
N ASP A 535 -19.31 1.84 15.16
CA ASP A 535 -20.00 3.06 14.76
C ASP A 535 -19.04 4.08 14.11
N THR A 536 -17.91 4.34 14.75
CA THR A 536 -16.88 5.23 14.19
C THR A 536 -16.35 4.72 12.84
N LEU A 537 -16.16 3.40 12.72
CA LEU A 537 -15.76 2.77 11.48
C LEU A 537 -16.80 2.99 10.37
N ALA A 538 -18.09 2.81 10.67
CA ALA A 538 -19.19 3.05 9.75
C ALA A 538 -19.22 4.50 9.26
N ARG A 539 -19.11 5.48 10.17
CA ARG A 539 -19.07 6.92 9.85
C ARG A 539 -17.91 7.26 8.93
N ARG A 540 -16.72 6.78 9.25
CA ARG A 540 -15.52 6.97 8.42
C ARG A 540 -15.67 6.37 7.02
N MET A 541 -16.27 5.19 6.89
CA MET A 541 -16.50 4.57 5.59
C MET A 541 -17.52 5.35 4.74
N ILE A 542 -18.58 5.88 5.35
CA ILE A 542 -19.54 6.76 4.68
C ILE A 542 -18.82 8.03 4.19
N GLN A 543 -18.02 8.67 5.03
CA GLN A 543 -17.26 9.87 4.69
C GLN A 543 -16.25 9.63 3.55
N LEU A 544 -15.52 8.51 3.58
CA LEU A 544 -14.60 8.13 2.50
C LEU A 544 -15.31 7.91 1.16
N SER A 545 -16.60 7.55 1.18
CA SER A 545 -17.41 7.45 -0.04
C SER A 545 -17.92 8.79 -0.57
N GLY A 546 -17.55 9.90 0.09
CA GLY A 546 -18.02 11.25 -0.24
C GLY A 546 -19.47 11.51 0.17
N LYS A 547 -19.98 10.75 1.14
CA LYS A 547 -21.34 10.88 1.69
C LYS A 547 -21.29 11.32 3.14
N VAL A 548 -22.37 11.96 3.60
CA VAL A 548 -22.46 12.46 4.97
C VAL A 548 -23.25 11.49 5.84
N PRO A 549 -22.67 11.01 6.95
CA PRO A 549 -23.39 10.16 7.90
C PRO A 549 -24.67 10.83 8.42
N ASP A 550 -25.71 10.06 8.58
CA ASP A 550 -27.04 10.43 9.07
C ASP A 550 -27.83 11.40 8.18
N ARG A 551 -27.19 12.11 7.24
CA ARG A 551 -27.83 12.95 6.25
C ARG A 551 -28.06 12.21 4.92
N ASP A 552 -27.01 11.71 4.29
CA ASP A 552 -27.05 11.02 3.00
C ASP A 552 -27.23 9.51 3.18
N ILE A 553 -26.62 8.96 4.23
CA ILE A 553 -26.71 7.55 4.60
C ILE A 553 -26.96 7.43 6.09
N LYS A 554 -28.09 6.84 6.46
CA LYS A 554 -28.47 6.58 7.86
C LYS A 554 -27.66 5.44 8.45
N ILE A 555 -27.34 5.53 9.74
CA ILE A 555 -26.82 4.43 10.55
C ILE A 555 -27.95 3.90 11.42
N GLU A 556 -28.26 2.61 11.30
CA GLU A 556 -29.30 1.95 12.06
C GLU A 556 -28.71 0.95 13.05
N TYR A 557 -29.22 0.94 14.29
CA TYR A 557 -28.78 0.03 15.33
C TYR A 557 -29.77 -1.13 15.44
N THR A 558 -29.29 -2.35 15.15
CA THR A 558 -30.14 -3.55 15.03
C THR A 558 -30.26 -4.37 16.31
N GLY A 559 -29.51 -4.05 17.37
CA GLY A 559 -29.32 -4.88 18.54
C GLY A 559 -28.23 -5.94 18.36
N LEU A 560 -27.67 -6.41 19.47
CA LEU A 560 -26.67 -7.49 19.47
C LEU A 560 -27.28 -8.79 18.95
N ARG A 561 -26.57 -9.48 18.09
CA ARG A 561 -26.97 -10.77 17.53
C ARG A 561 -26.78 -11.91 18.55
N PRO A 562 -27.43 -13.08 18.34
CA PRO A 562 -27.17 -14.25 19.16
C PRO A 562 -25.69 -14.59 19.24
N GLY A 563 -25.16 -14.76 20.46
CA GLY A 563 -23.77 -15.07 20.73
C GLY A 563 -22.77 -13.92 20.58
N GLU A 564 -23.23 -12.70 20.26
CA GLU A 564 -22.34 -11.56 20.02
C GLU A 564 -21.97 -10.84 21.31
N LYS A 565 -20.66 -10.66 21.56
CA LYS A 565 -20.15 -9.84 22.67
C LYS A 565 -20.19 -8.36 22.31
N LEU A 566 -20.45 -7.50 23.31
CA LEU A 566 -20.28 -6.05 23.16
C LEU A 566 -18.79 -5.69 22.98
N TYR A 567 -17.93 -6.32 23.79
CA TYR A 567 -16.46 -6.18 23.76
C TYR A 567 -15.82 -7.56 23.59
N GLU A 568 -14.86 -7.69 22.70
CA GLU A 568 -14.09 -8.93 22.53
C GLU A 568 -12.82 -8.89 23.39
N GLU A 569 -12.46 -10.05 23.90
CA GLU A 569 -11.26 -10.25 24.70
C GLU A 569 -10.25 -11.11 23.92
N VAL A 570 -8.99 -10.71 23.90
CA VAL A 570 -7.93 -11.53 23.34
C VAL A 570 -7.46 -12.58 24.33
N LEU A 571 -7.46 -12.20 25.63
CA LEU A 571 -7.13 -13.06 26.76
C LEU A 571 -8.26 -13.04 27.78
N SER A 572 -8.49 -14.19 28.43
CA SER A 572 -9.33 -14.26 29.62
C SER A 572 -8.66 -13.53 30.79
N THR A 573 -9.47 -13.00 31.73
CA THR A 573 -8.95 -12.44 32.98
C THR A 573 -8.23 -13.47 33.86
N ALA A 574 -8.52 -14.76 33.68
CA ALA A 574 -7.84 -15.88 34.35
C ALA A 574 -6.57 -16.37 33.62
N GLU A 575 -6.35 -15.93 32.39
CA GLU A 575 -5.16 -16.28 31.61
C GLU A 575 -4.02 -15.29 31.88
N ASN A 576 -2.89 -15.79 32.35
CA ASN A 576 -1.64 -15.07 32.38
C ASN A 576 -0.92 -15.24 31.04
N THR A 577 -0.20 -14.21 30.58
CA THR A 577 0.62 -14.30 29.37
C THR A 577 2.09 -14.19 29.70
N GLU A 578 2.89 -14.90 28.92
CA GLU A 578 4.36 -14.76 28.93
C GLU A 578 4.81 -13.99 27.68
N PRO A 579 5.79 -13.08 27.80
CA PRO A 579 6.39 -12.44 26.65
C PRO A 579 7.20 -13.46 25.85
N THR A 580 7.35 -13.22 24.55
CA THR A 580 8.24 -13.97 23.67
C THR A 580 9.37 -13.08 23.17
N ALA A 581 10.31 -13.65 22.43
CA ALA A 581 11.35 -12.88 21.74
C ALA A 581 10.76 -11.88 20.73
N HIS A 582 9.54 -12.10 20.25
CA HIS A 582 8.84 -11.21 19.34
C HIS A 582 7.81 -10.35 20.09
N GLY A 583 8.03 -9.03 20.17
CA GLY A 583 7.23 -8.12 20.99
C GLY A 583 5.71 -8.09 20.72
N ARG A 584 5.26 -8.61 19.58
CA ARG A 584 3.85 -8.68 19.19
C ARG A 584 3.20 -10.06 19.39
N ILE A 585 3.96 -11.05 19.83
CA ILE A 585 3.48 -12.42 20.11
C ILE A 585 3.70 -12.70 21.59
N ARG A 586 2.66 -13.10 22.28
CA ARG A 586 2.69 -13.53 23.68
C ARG A 586 2.20 -14.98 23.75
N ILE A 587 2.57 -15.70 24.79
CA ILE A 587 2.10 -17.06 25.06
C ILE A 587 1.03 -16.98 26.13
N ALA A 588 -0.16 -17.52 25.86
CA ALA A 588 -1.21 -17.64 26.84
C ALA A 588 -0.96 -18.84 27.77
N LYS A 589 -1.08 -18.62 29.08
CA LYS A 589 -1.17 -19.69 30.07
C LYS A 589 -2.63 -20.08 30.24
N VAL A 590 -2.99 -21.21 29.66
CA VAL A 590 -4.36 -21.74 29.73
C VAL A 590 -4.37 -22.99 30.60
N ARG A 591 -5.56 -23.33 31.08
CA ARG A 591 -5.80 -24.61 31.75
C ARG A 591 -5.44 -25.76 30.80
N THR A 592 -4.65 -26.70 31.24
CA THR A 592 -4.34 -27.95 30.55
C THR A 592 -5.39 -29.00 30.83
N TYR A 593 -5.58 -29.89 29.88
CA TYR A 593 -6.53 -31.01 29.96
C TYR A 593 -5.78 -32.31 29.73
N ASP A 594 -6.25 -33.39 30.38
CA ASP A 594 -5.78 -34.73 30.09
C ASP A 594 -6.17 -35.13 28.66
N TYR A 595 -5.27 -35.82 27.93
CA TYR A 595 -5.51 -36.19 26.56
C TYR A 595 -6.65 -37.20 26.39
N GLU A 596 -6.71 -38.21 27.27
CA GLU A 596 -7.75 -39.25 27.19
C GLU A 596 -9.16 -38.68 27.47
N GLU A 597 -9.25 -37.72 28.43
CA GLU A 597 -10.48 -37.00 28.70
C GLU A 597 -10.90 -36.14 27.50
N ALA A 598 -9.92 -35.41 26.89
CA ALA A 598 -10.17 -34.57 25.72
C ALA A 598 -10.57 -35.40 24.50
N LEU A 599 -9.92 -36.54 24.27
CA LEU A 599 -10.23 -37.48 23.18
C LEU A 599 -11.66 -38.07 23.36
N LYS A 600 -12.01 -38.52 24.56
CA LYS A 600 -13.34 -39.05 24.89
C LYS A 600 -14.41 -38.00 24.64
N ALA A 601 -14.24 -36.80 25.19
CA ALA A 601 -15.18 -35.71 24.99
C ALA A 601 -15.35 -35.32 23.53
N THR A 602 -14.22 -35.23 22.77
CA THR A 602 -14.24 -34.92 21.34
C THR A 602 -14.99 -35.98 20.53
N SER A 603 -14.77 -37.27 20.84
CA SER A 603 -15.44 -38.38 20.17
C SER A 603 -16.95 -38.38 20.45
N GLU A 604 -17.36 -38.15 21.70
CA GLU A 604 -18.75 -38.06 22.08
C GLU A 604 -19.45 -36.84 21.45
N LEU A 605 -18.80 -35.68 21.42
CA LEU A 605 -19.29 -34.48 20.72
C LEU A 605 -19.46 -34.71 19.22
N GLU A 606 -18.55 -35.44 18.61
CA GLU A 606 -18.64 -35.80 17.18
C GLU A 606 -19.86 -36.72 16.95
N ASP A 607 -20.04 -37.76 17.76
CA ASP A 607 -21.16 -38.68 17.65
C ASP A 607 -22.51 -37.98 17.86
N LEU A 608 -22.62 -37.15 18.90
CA LEU A 608 -23.82 -36.35 19.13
C LEU A 608 -24.13 -35.40 17.96
N SER A 609 -23.08 -34.81 17.37
CA SER A 609 -23.24 -33.90 16.24
C SER A 609 -23.65 -34.64 14.96
N ARG A 610 -23.07 -35.82 14.67
CA ARG A 610 -23.47 -36.66 13.53
C ARG A 610 -24.92 -37.11 13.62
N ASN A 611 -25.41 -37.38 14.85
CA ASN A 611 -26.79 -37.75 15.13
C ASN A 611 -27.73 -36.56 15.33
N VAL A 612 -27.24 -35.32 15.16
CA VAL A 612 -27.99 -34.06 15.32
C VAL A 612 -28.66 -33.95 16.71
N ASN A 613 -28.04 -34.51 17.75
CA ASN A 613 -28.52 -34.40 19.15
C ASN A 613 -27.98 -33.10 19.79
N ILE A 614 -28.56 -31.97 19.37
CA ILE A 614 -28.16 -30.63 19.78
C ILE A 614 -28.21 -30.43 21.32
N PRO A 615 -29.27 -30.83 22.04
CA PRO A 615 -29.35 -30.58 23.48
C PRO A 615 -28.18 -31.20 24.27
N ASP A 616 -27.88 -32.47 24.06
CA ASP A 616 -26.84 -33.16 24.80
C ASP A 616 -25.44 -32.72 24.33
N MET A 617 -25.27 -32.45 23.05
CA MET A 617 -24.05 -31.86 22.52
C MET A 617 -23.70 -30.52 23.19
N VAL A 618 -24.68 -29.59 23.31
CA VAL A 618 -24.43 -28.27 23.93
C VAL A 618 -24.17 -28.41 25.43
N LYS A 619 -24.88 -29.32 26.14
CA LYS A 619 -24.58 -29.61 27.53
C LYS A 619 -23.16 -30.12 27.74
N LEU A 620 -22.72 -31.06 26.90
CA LEU A 620 -21.36 -31.58 26.94
C LEU A 620 -20.32 -30.50 26.61
N MET A 621 -20.58 -29.64 25.62
CA MET A 621 -19.71 -28.48 25.32
C MET A 621 -19.52 -27.61 26.57
N LYS A 622 -20.58 -27.31 27.32
CA LYS A 622 -20.54 -26.50 28.55
C LYS A 622 -19.86 -27.21 29.73
N GLN A 623 -19.93 -28.54 29.80
CA GLN A 623 -19.21 -29.32 30.79
C GLN A 623 -17.68 -29.32 30.53
N VAL A 624 -17.28 -29.50 29.30
CA VAL A 624 -15.85 -29.52 28.89
C VAL A 624 -15.25 -28.11 28.94
N VAL A 625 -16.02 -27.08 28.58
CA VAL A 625 -15.62 -25.66 28.58
C VAL A 625 -16.49 -24.89 29.60
N PRO A 626 -16.16 -24.91 30.88
CA PRO A 626 -16.98 -24.25 31.91
C PRO A 626 -17.12 -22.73 31.74
N GLU A 627 -16.15 -22.10 31.08
CA GLU A 627 -16.17 -20.68 30.74
C GLU A 627 -17.14 -20.32 29.60
N PHE A 628 -17.77 -21.31 28.94
CA PHE A 628 -18.77 -21.07 27.90
C PHE A 628 -20.11 -20.64 28.49
N ILE A 629 -20.40 -19.33 28.49
CA ILE A 629 -21.68 -18.74 28.92
C ILE A 629 -22.36 -18.12 27.69
N SER A 630 -23.52 -18.66 27.32
CA SER A 630 -24.25 -18.20 26.13
C SER A 630 -24.83 -16.79 26.35
N GLN A 631 -24.61 -15.90 25.35
CA GLN A 631 -25.18 -14.55 25.36
C GLN A 631 -26.20 -14.38 24.23
N ASN A 632 -27.37 -13.85 24.54
CA ASN A 632 -28.45 -13.62 23.56
C ASN A 632 -28.78 -14.86 22.70
N SER A 633 -28.53 -16.06 23.20
CA SER A 633 -28.66 -17.33 22.47
C SER A 633 -29.72 -18.19 23.07
N ARG A 634 -30.41 -19.00 22.25
CA ARG A 634 -31.33 -20.04 22.70
C ARG A 634 -30.67 -21.09 23.60
N PHE A 635 -29.36 -21.17 23.59
CA PHE A 635 -28.60 -22.13 24.40
C PHE A 635 -28.29 -21.62 25.81
N SER A 636 -28.76 -20.44 26.20
CA SER A 636 -28.63 -19.90 27.57
C SER A 636 -29.37 -20.78 28.60
N GLU A 637 -30.39 -21.54 28.17
CA GLU A 637 -31.10 -22.49 29.06
C GLU A 637 -30.18 -23.60 29.61
N TYR A 638 -29.07 -23.91 28.90
CA TYR A 638 -28.11 -24.92 29.31
C TYR A 638 -26.97 -24.37 30.19
N ASP A 639 -26.91 -23.07 30.50
CA ASP A 639 -25.85 -22.48 31.34
C ASP A 639 -25.89 -23.03 32.78
N ARG A 640 -27.06 -23.48 33.26
CA ARG A 640 -27.25 -24.14 34.57
C ARG A 640 -26.55 -25.51 34.68
N PHE A 641 -26.10 -26.10 33.61
CA PHE A 641 -25.43 -27.41 33.58
C PHE A 641 -23.90 -27.28 33.63
N GLN A 642 -23.36 -26.08 33.87
CA GLN A 642 -21.92 -25.85 34.03
C GLN A 642 -21.44 -26.53 35.33
N GLY A 643 -20.59 -27.53 35.23
CA GLY A 643 -19.72 -28.08 36.25
C GLY A 643 -20.30 -28.31 37.65
N ARG A 644 -21.10 -29.34 37.82
CA ARG A 644 -21.15 -30.04 39.12
C ARG A 644 -20.17 -31.17 39.16
#